data_3a9585d73fb019c3203755b6372a2b06
#
_entry.id   3a9585d73fb019c3203755b6372a2b06
#
_cell.length_a   1.000
_cell.length_b   1.000
_cell.length_c   1.000
_cell.angle_alpha   90.00
_cell.angle_beta   90.00
_cell.angle_gamma   90.00
#
_symmetry.space_group_name_H-M   'P 1'
#
loop_
_entity.id
_entity.type
_entity.pdbx_description
1 polymer ?
#
loop_
_entity_poly.entity_id
_entity_poly.type
_entity_poly.pdbx_seq_one_letter_code
_entity_poly.pdbx_strand_id
1 'polypeptide(L)'
;MSEMIYAGNMPVLALRGLAIFPDQTVHFDVGRPKSALALEAAMKENQTLFLTPQKDIMVDDPKLGDLYTVGTIVQVKQVLKAQDENLRVLVTGLSRGRITEMRQTEPYLAGQVESVSCPESGSGPRSHALRREANSLYAAYTEYTEHPAQLIQLKMLASDDDGFLADSIGQNSGLDIQDKAALLAQLNPTKRLEMAVAMLRREIEVLKLESEIQDKTRVNMDQNQRDYYLREQMRAIREELGEEDENAELDEDIARIKKLHLAEEQEKKLIKDAEKLKKQPFGSSEASVLRNYLDTVLDLPWNVKTKDRVDVAAARKVLDKDHFGMEKVKERILETMAVKQMAPDSQHQILCMVGPPGVGKTSIAYSIARCMNRKMVRISLGGVHDEADIRGHRKTYVGAMPGRIMTAMTQAGTSNPVVLLDEIDKMGSDYRGDPSAALLEVLDAEQNSTYRDHYIEIPFDLSDVMFITTANTLDTVPRPLLDRMEIIELGSYSDEEKLMIAKNDLGPKQLKKHGLKKTQLRITDDAIREIICCYTRESGVRNLEREIGAICRKADMQLLSQEEPKKITVTGGNLEDFLGIRKFLPDRLPGSDQVGLVTGLAWTSVGGETLEVEVNVMEGSGKLELTGNLGNVMKESAHAALSYIRANAQKLGVPADFYKTKDIHVHFPEGAVPKDGPSAGVTVCTAIVSALTNTTVRRDVAMTGEVSLRGRVMRIGGLKEKTMAALRHGIRTVIIPKDNERDLEEIDQTVRKQLNFISASTVDTVLNAALNRTAEMNPAILGSLPEDVSAKARRPELQQ
;
A
#
# COMPACT_ATOMS: atom_id res chain seq x y z
N MET A 1 -20.90 -15.57 55.20
CA MET A 1 -19.54 -16.08 55.56
C MET A 1 -18.60 -14.90 55.53
N SER A 2 -17.88 -14.63 56.64
CA SER A 2 -16.92 -13.53 56.71
C SER A 2 -15.86 -13.72 55.61
N GLU A 3 -15.75 -12.75 54.70
CA GLU A 3 -14.69 -12.74 53.68
C GLU A 3 -13.32 -12.81 54.36
N MET A 4 -12.60 -13.91 54.17
CA MET A 4 -11.22 -14.00 54.60
C MET A 4 -10.39 -13.04 53.77
N ILE A 5 -9.92 -11.98 54.38
CA ILE A 5 -9.01 -11.03 53.69
C ILE A 5 -7.63 -11.68 53.57
N TYR A 6 -7.30 -12.16 52.38
CA TYR A 6 -5.95 -12.63 52.06
C TYR A 6 -5.10 -11.43 51.63
N ALA A 7 -4.09 -11.12 52.42
CA ALA A 7 -3.08 -10.15 52.04
C ALA A 7 -1.69 -10.72 52.40
N GLY A 8 -0.87 -11.02 51.42
CA GLY A 8 0.45 -11.56 51.71
C GLY A 8 1.18 -12.04 50.44
N ASN A 9 2.42 -12.52 50.67
CA ASN A 9 3.18 -13.16 49.62
C ASN A 9 2.69 -14.58 49.44
N MET A 10 2.25 -14.94 48.26
CA MET A 10 1.80 -16.28 47.94
C MET A 10 2.36 -16.78 46.61
N PRO A 11 2.47 -18.07 46.40
CA PRO A 11 2.87 -18.63 45.10
C PRO A 11 1.89 -18.23 43.99
N VAL A 12 2.45 -17.92 42.84
CA VAL A 12 1.72 -17.47 41.63
C VAL A 12 1.90 -18.50 40.54
N LEU A 13 0.80 -18.87 39.91
CA LEU A 13 0.84 -19.73 38.71
C LEU A 13 0.15 -19.07 37.53
N ALA A 14 0.92 -18.91 36.45
CA ALA A 14 0.45 -18.36 35.18
C ALA A 14 -0.28 -19.40 34.34
N LEU A 15 -1.55 -19.14 34.01
CA LEU A 15 -2.40 -20.04 33.23
C LEU A 15 -2.37 -19.69 31.75
N ARG A 16 -2.15 -20.71 30.90
CA ARG A 16 -2.22 -20.55 29.43
C ARG A 16 -3.63 -20.83 28.92
N GLY A 17 -4.27 -19.83 28.34
CA GLY A 17 -5.58 -20.00 27.71
C GLY A 17 -6.72 -20.35 28.65
N LEU A 18 -6.51 -20.24 29.96
CA LEU A 18 -7.47 -20.58 31.00
C LEU A 18 -7.59 -19.44 32.01
N ALA A 19 -8.83 -19.13 32.42
CA ALA A 19 -9.14 -18.28 33.54
C ALA A 19 -10.03 -19.06 34.53
N ILE A 20 -9.79 -18.92 35.83
CA ILE A 20 -10.56 -19.57 36.86
C ILE A 20 -11.28 -18.49 37.65
N PHE A 21 -12.58 -18.70 37.89
CA PHE A 21 -13.42 -17.76 38.60
C PHE A 21 -13.67 -18.19 40.04
N PRO A 22 -14.00 -17.27 40.97
CA PRO A 22 -14.43 -17.61 42.34
C PRO A 22 -15.61 -18.58 42.35
N ASP A 23 -15.73 -19.35 43.40
CA ASP A 23 -16.75 -20.41 43.64
C ASP A 23 -16.83 -21.50 42.56
N GLN A 24 -15.88 -21.52 41.61
CA GLN A 24 -15.79 -22.56 40.60
C GLN A 24 -14.71 -23.59 40.96
N THR A 25 -15.04 -24.86 40.71
CA THR A 25 -14.09 -25.98 40.90
C THR A 25 -13.66 -26.46 39.52
N VAL A 26 -12.37 -26.38 39.24
CA VAL A 26 -11.78 -26.67 37.93
C VAL A 26 -10.56 -27.55 38.07
N HIS A 27 -10.35 -28.46 37.11
CA HIS A 27 -9.11 -29.22 37.00
C HIS A 27 -8.33 -28.69 35.79
N PHE A 28 -6.99 -28.68 35.91
CA PHE A 28 -6.07 -28.34 34.80
C PHE A 28 -4.74 -29.02 35.00
N ASP A 29 -3.96 -29.12 33.94
CA ASP A 29 -2.67 -29.81 33.94
C ASP A 29 -1.52 -28.79 34.10
N VAL A 30 -0.57 -29.11 34.96
CA VAL A 30 0.62 -28.31 35.25
C VAL A 30 1.84 -29.05 34.71
N GLY A 31 2.45 -28.54 33.65
CA GLY A 31 3.62 -29.14 33.01
C GLY A 31 4.92 -28.31 33.12
N ARG A 32 4.83 -27.00 33.48
CA ARG A 32 6.04 -26.19 33.65
C ARG A 32 6.74 -26.46 34.99
N PRO A 33 8.07 -26.61 35.01
CA PRO A 33 8.82 -26.86 36.25
C PRO A 33 8.60 -25.78 37.32
N LYS A 34 8.64 -24.50 36.96
CA LYS A 34 8.35 -23.39 37.87
C LYS A 34 6.93 -23.43 38.44
N SER A 35 5.95 -23.84 37.65
CA SER A 35 4.56 -23.97 38.10
C SER A 35 4.38 -25.16 39.05
N ALA A 36 5.08 -26.27 38.80
CA ALA A 36 5.09 -27.41 39.67
C ALA A 36 5.72 -27.06 41.05
N LEU A 37 6.82 -26.33 41.05
CA LEU A 37 7.46 -25.87 42.31
C LEU A 37 6.56 -24.87 43.06
N ALA A 38 5.85 -23.96 42.35
CA ALA A 38 4.87 -23.07 42.96
C ALA A 38 3.74 -23.84 43.63
N LEU A 39 3.25 -24.91 43.01
CA LEU A 39 2.23 -25.79 43.56
C LEU A 39 2.73 -26.56 44.80
N GLU A 40 3.96 -27.10 44.74
CA GLU A 40 4.58 -27.77 45.89
C GLU A 40 4.75 -26.81 47.08
N ALA A 41 5.15 -25.58 46.83
CA ALA A 41 5.24 -24.54 47.86
C ALA A 41 3.87 -24.24 48.48
N ALA A 42 2.86 -24.10 47.67
CA ALA A 42 1.48 -23.89 48.13
C ALA A 42 0.95 -25.05 48.98
N MET A 43 1.27 -26.30 48.59
CA MET A 43 0.86 -27.52 49.36
C MET A 43 1.53 -27.64 50.71
N LYS A 44 2.74 -27.08 50.89
CA LYS A 44 3.48 -27.09 52.16
C LYS A 44 2.96 -26.09 53.19
N GLU A 45 2.35 -25.02 52.71
CA GLU A 45 1.83 -23.93 53.57
C GLU A 45 0.31 -24.11 53.80
N ASN A 46 -0.48 -23.24 53.19
CA ASN A 46 -1.93 -23.14 53.42
C ASN A 46 -2.79 -23.78 52.31
N GLN A 47 -2.18 -24.48 51.36
CA GLN A 47 -2.86 -25.01 50.15
C GLN A 47 -3.52 -23.93 49.32
N THR A 48 -3.09 -22.66 49.46
CA THR A 48 -3.59 -21.54 48.69
C THR A 48 -2.58 -21.11 47.64
N LEU A 49 -3.11 -20.74 46.46
CA LEU A 49 -2.33 -20.38 45.29
C LEU A 49 -3.03 -19.26 44.56
N PHE A 50 -2.27 -18.31 43.99
CA PHE A 50 -2.82 -17.29 43.14
C PHE A 50 -2.71 -17.72 41.67
N LEU A 51 -3.85 -17.78 40.97
CA LEU A 51 -3.92 -18.13 39.57
C LEU A 51 -4.28 -16.89 38.75
N THR A 52 -3.49 -16.60 37.72
CA THR A 52 -3.78 -15.49 36.81
C THR A 52 -3.55 -15.92 35.36
N PRO A 53 -4.44 -15.49 34.41
CA PRO A 53 -4.22 -15.75 33.01
C PRO A 53 -2.99 -15.04 32.47
N GLN A 54 -2.33 -15.66 31.52
CA GLN A 54 -1.22 -15.11 30.74
C GLN A 54 -1.78 -14.36 29.52
N LYS A 55 -1.21 -13.20 29.18
CA LYS A 55 -1.66 -12.38 28.03
C LYS A 55 -1.28 -13.01 26.69
N ASP A 56 -0.07 -13.53 26.61
CA ASP A 56 0.43 -14.21 25.42
C ASP A 56 0.78 -15.67 25.75
N ILE A 57 0.12 -16.61 25.10
CA ILE A 57 0.27 -18.06 25.29
C ILE A 57 1.68 -18.53 24.90
N MET A 58 2.37 -17.82 24.01
CA MET A 58 3.67 -18.22 23.46
C MET A 58 4.85 -17.94 24.42
N VAL A 59 4.67 -17.12 25.43
CA VAL A 59 5.75 -16.82 26.40
C VAL A 59 5.92 -17.95 27.38
N ASP A 60 7.08 -18.60 27.40
CA ASP A 60 7.37 -19.71 28.29
C ASP A 60 7.65 -19.33 29.73
N ASP A 61 8.34 -18.23 29.97
CA ASP A 61 8.68 -17.70 31.27
C ASP A 61 8.09 -16.30 31.48
N PRO A 62 6.79 -16.20 31.84
CA PRO A 62 6.09 -14.92 31.93
C PRO A 62 6.57 -14.09 33.12
N LYS A 63 6.74 -12.78 32.87
CA LYS A 63 7.01 -11.77 33.89
C LYS A 63 5.70 -11.09 34.30
N LEU A 64 5.74 -10.23 35.32
CA LEU A 64 4.54 -9.51 35.80
C LEU A 64 3.80 -8.76 34.66
N GLY A 65 4.51 -8.21 33.70
CA GLY A 65 3.92 -7.51 32.53
C GLY A 65 3.13 -8.40 31.59
N ASP A 66 3.47 -9.71 31.54
CA ASP A 66 2.85 -10.71 30.67
C ASP A 66 1.62 -11.35 31.30
N LEU A 67 1.31 -11.01 32.54
CA LEU A 67 0.18 -11.53 33.31
C LEU A 67 -0.93 -10.48 33.41
N TYR A 68 -2.16 -10.95 33.58
CA TYR A 68 -3.25 -10.07 33.98
C TYR A 68 -3.11 -9.78 35.50
N THR A 69 -3.35 -8.53 35.89
CA THR A 69 -3.14 -8.08 37.27
C THR A 69 -4.19 -8.61 38.24
N VAL A 70 -5.36 -8.98 37.73
CA VAL A 70 -6.45 -9.58 38.51
C VAL A 70 -6.54 -11.05 38.15
N GLY A 71 -6.54 -11.87 39.17
CA GLY A 71 -6.66 -13.31 39.10
C GLY A 71 -7.54 -13.85 40.21
N THR A 72 -7.44 -15.14 40.46
CA THR A 72 -8.21 -15.81 41.50
C THR A 72 -7.30 -16.47 42.52
N ILE A 73 -7.53 -16.22 43.78
CA ILE A 73 -6.95 -16.96 44.89
C ILE A 73 -7.74 -18.27 45.01
N VAL A 74 -7.04 -19.40 44.90
CA VAL A 74 -7.65 -20.71 44.87
C VAL A 74 -7.14 -21.57 46.03
N GLN A 75 -7.96 -22.51 46.42
CA GLN A 75 -7.55 -23.61 47.31
C GLN A 75 -7.31 -24.87 46.47
N VAL A 76 -6.15 -25.48 46.64
CA VAL A 76 -5.82 -26.74 46.03
C VAL A 76 -6.53 -27.88 46.81
N LYS A 77 -7.37 -28.61 46.12
CA LYS A 77 -8.15 -29.73 46.71
C LYS A 77 -7.46 -31.08 46.50
N GLN A 78 -6.91 -31.30 45.32
CA GLN A 78 -6.29 -32.57 44.98
C GLN A 78 -5.21 -32.35 43.91
N VAL A 79 -4.11 -33.11 44.03
CA VAL A 79 -3.05 -33.18 43.04
C VAL A 79 -2.85 -34.66 42.67
N LEU A 80 -2.93 -34.94 41.36
CA LEU A 80 -2.72 -36.29 40.82
C LEU A 80 -1.57 -36.23 39.82
N LYS A 81 -0.71 -37.28 39.81
CA LYS A 81 0.26 -37.43 38.73
C LYS A 81 -0.40 -38.04 37.50
N ALA A 82 -0.33 -37.40 36.36
CA ALA A 82 -0.76 -37.93 35.08
C ALA A 82 0.31 -38.85 34.49
N GLN A 83 -0.05 -39.65 33.49
CA GLN A 83 0.86 -40.62 32.85
C GLN A 83 2.05 -39.96 32.13
N ASP A 84 1.96 -38.64 31.78
CA ASP A 84 2.94 -37.87 30.98
C ASP A 84 3.84 -36.95 31.83
N GLU A 85 4.14 -37.32 33.09
CA GLU A 85 4.89 -36.49 34.06
C GLU A 85 4.22 -35.15 34.45
N ASN A 86 3.10 -34.77 33.87
CA ASN A 86 2.33 -33.59 34.23
C ASN A 86 1.54 -33.80 35.53
N LEU A 87 1.35 -32.75 36.30
CA LEU A 87 0.52 -32.76 37.51
C LEU A 87 -0.88 -32.27 37.14
N ARG A 88 -1.89 -33.13 37.33
CA ARG A 88 -3.31 -32.71 37.25
C ARG A 88 -3.79 -32.22 38.60
N VAL A 89 -4.23 -30.98 38.62
CA VAL A 89 -4.58 -30.26 39.85
C VAL A 89 -6.08 -29.93 39.85
N LEU A 90 -6.74 -30.23 40.94
CA LEU A 90 -8.13 -29.79 41.21
C LEU A 90 -8.08 -28.62 42.18
N VAL A 91 -8.61 -27.48 41.74
CA VAL A 91 -8.69 -26.27 42.57
C VAL A 91 -10.09 -25.76 42.71
N THR A 92 -10.36 -25.06 43.81
CA THR A 92 -11.60 -24.28 44.00
C THR A 92 -11.25 -22.81 44.16
N GLY A 93 -11.84 -21.95 43.37
CA GLY A 93 -11.69 -20.50 43.51
C GLY A 93 -12.29 -20.00 44.81
N LEU A 94 -11.51 -19.21 45.56
CA LEU A 94 -11.97 -18.68 46.85
C LEU A 94 -12.45 -17.22 46.69
N SER A 95 -11.60 -16.38 46.16
CA SER A 95 -11.88 -14.95 45.96
C SER A 95 -11.02 -14.37 44.84
N ARG A 96 -11.40 -13.20 44.36
CA ARG A 96 -10.55 -12.43 43.45
C ARG A 96 -9.33 -11.89 44.20
N GLY A 97 -8.18 -11.94 43.52
CA GLY A 97 -6.95 -11.33 44.02
C GLY A 97 -6.37 -10.38 42.99
N ARG A 98 -5.65 -9.40 43.48
CA ARG A 98 -4.82 -8.52 42.63
C ARG A 98 -3.37 -8.69 43.01
N ILE A 99 -2.53 -8.98 42.05
CA ILE A 99 -1.10 -9.01 42.25
C ILE A 99 -0.55 -7.58 42.11
N THR A 100 0.14 -7.11 43.14
CA THR A 100 0.70 -5.74 43.19
C THR A 100 2.18 -5.73 42.88
N GLU A 101 2.90 -6.76 43.31
CA GLU A 101 4.35 -6.86 43.13
C GLU A 101 4.77 -8.32 42.97
N MET A 102 5.69 -8.59 42.04
CA MET A 102 6.35 -9.90 41.96
C MET A 102 7.61 -9.89 42.82
N ARG A 103 7.62 -10.64 43.89
CA ARG A 103 8.75 -10.66 44.87
C ARG A 103 9.78 -11.73 44.57
N GLN A 104 9.36 -12.76 43.86
CA GLN A 104 10.23 -13.88 43.55
C GLN A 104 9.92 -14.41 42.15
N THR A 105 10.93 -14.65 41.37
CA THR A 105 10.84 -15.23 40.00
C THR A 105 11.58 -16.58 39.91
N GLU A 106 12.44 -16.91 40.86
CA GLU A 106 13.19 -18.17 40.99
C GLU A 106 13.13 -18.63 42.45
N PRO A 107 12.95 -19.96 42.74
CA PRO A 107 12.75 -21.07 41.78
C PRO A 107 11.32 -21.15 41.22
N TYR A 108 10.38 -20.42 41.74
CA TYR A 108 8.99 -20.31 41.27
C TYR A 108 8.49 -18.86 41.43
N LEU A 109 7.41 -18.55 40.77
CA LEU A 109 6.80 -17.22 40.85
C LEU A 109 6.08 -17.03 42.18
N ALA A 110 6.42 -16.00 42.94
CA ALA A 110 5.68 -15.57 44.11
C ALA A 110 5.58 -14.07 44.17
N GLY A 111 4.44 -13.58 44.60
CA GLY A 111 4.16 -12.16 44.59
C GLY A 111 3.22 -11.74 45.73
N GLN A 112 3.22 -10.44 45.96
CA GLN A 112 2.28 -9.80 46.88
C GLN A 112 0.90 -9.80 46.22
N VAL A 113 -0.03 -10.52 46.81
CA VAL A 113 -1.42 -10.61 46.35
C VAL A 113 -2.35 -10.10 47.44
N GLU A 114 -3.29 -9.27 47.06
CA GLU A 114 -4.31 -8.72 47.93
C GLU A 114 -5.67 -9.21 47.46
N SER A 115 -6.48 -9.75 48.38
CA SER A 115 -7.86 -10.08 48.10
C SER A 115 -8.65 -8.81 47.80
N VAL A 116 -9.43 -8.85 46.76
CA VAL A 116 -10.27 -7.71 46.32
C VAL A 116 -11.71 -8.03 46.63
N SER A 117 -12.31 -7.23 47.53
CA SER A 117 -13.72 -7.37 47.84
C SER A 117 -14.59 -6.85 46.70
N CYS A 118 -15.63 -7.59 46.37
CA CYS A 118 -16.67 -7.16 45.45
C CYS A 118 -17.83 -6.53 46.22
N PRO A 119 -18.43 -5.45 45.70
CA PRO A 119 -19.68 -4.93 46.30
C PRO A 119 -20.79 -5.99 46.22
N GLU A 120 -21.78 -5.85 47.08
CA GLU A 120 -22.96 -6.74 47.05
C GLU A 120 -23.71 -6.64 45.72
N SER A 121 -24.34 -7.75 45.34
CA SER A 121 -25.17 -7.81 44.13
C SER A 121 -26.38 -6.86 44.22
N GLY A 122 -26.68 -6.24 43.09
CA GLY A 122 -27.82 -5.34 42.99
C GLY A 122 -29.17 -6.07 43.24
N SER A 123 -30.07 -5.42 43.95
CA SER A 123 -31.46 -5.93 44.19
C SER A 123 -32.55 -5.19 43.38
N GLY A 124 -32.13 -4.30 42.44
CA GLY A 124 -33.03 -3.50 41.65
C GLY A 124 -33.65 -4.20 40.43
N PRO A 125 -34.68 -3.60 39.81
CA PRO A 125 -35.33 -4.18 38.60
C PRO A 125 -34.38 -4.48 37.45
N ARG A 126 -33.30 -3.69 37.31
CA ARG A 126 -32.27 -3.91 36.30
C ARG A 126 -31.50 -5.21 36.53
N SER A 127 -31.12 -5.50 37.75
CA SER A 127 -30.46 -6.73 38.11
C SER A 127 -31.34 -7.97 37.86
N HIS A 128 -32.65 -7.88 38.26
CA HIS A 128 -33.60 -8.96 37.95
C HIS A 128 -33.77 -9.21 36.44
N ALA A 129 -33.81 -8.16 35.63
CA ALA A 129 -33.93 -8.30 34.18
C ALA A 129 -32.67 -8.98 33.59
N LEU A 130 -31.48 -8.56 34.01
CA LEU A 130 -30.19 -9.14 33.57
C LEU A 130 -30.05 -10.62 33.99
N ARG A 131 -30.50 -11.00 35.18
CA ARG A 131 -30.47 -12.41 35.61
C ARG A 131 -31.35 -13.29 34.74
N ARG A 132 -32.58 -12.81 34.41
CA ARG A 132 -33.48 -13.54 33.49
C ARG A 132 -32.84 -13.68 32.11
N GLU A 133 -32.27 -12.61 31.61
CA GLU A 133 -31.60 -12.61 30.30
C GLU A 133 -30.40 -13.55 30.31
N ALA A 134 -29.56 -13.49 31.33
CA ALA A 134 -28.41 -14.36 31.49
C ALA A 134 -28.78 -15.85 31.47
N ASN A 135 -29.81 -16.22 32.25
CA ASN A 135 -30.31 -17.59 32.28
C ASN A 135 -30.92 -18.03 30.95
N SER A 136 -31.67 -17.16 30.27
CA SER A 136 -32.23 -17.46 28.96
C SER A 136 -31.16 -17.62 27.88
N LEU A 137 -30.14 -16.74 27.86
CA LEU A 137 -29.03 -16.84 26.92
C LEU A 137 -28.17 -18.06 27.22
N TYR A 138 -27.90 -18.39 28.48
CA TYR A 138 -27.12 -19.57 28.81
C TYR A 138 -27.86 -20.87 28.42
N ALA A 139 -29.19 -20.92 28.57
CA ALA A 139 -29.97 -22.01 28.04
C ALA A 139 -29.87 -22.14 26.51
N ALA A 140 -29.98 -21.01 25.79
CA ALA A 140 -29.80 -21.01 24.35
C ALA A 140 -28.36 -21.42 23.92
N TYR A 141 -27.33 -21.00 24.66
CA TYR A 141 -25.95 -21.41 24.45
C TYR A 141 -25.75 -22.93 24.52
N THR A 142 -26.41 -23.56 25.54
CA THR A 142 -26.32 -25.01 25.76
C THR A 142 -26.96 -25.84 24.64
N GLU A 143 -27.81 -25.26 23.79
CA GLU A 143 -28.38 -25.94 22.61
C GLU A 143 -27.32 -26.16 21.50
N TYR A 144 -26.30 -25.34 21.48
CA TYR A 144 -25.20 -25.41 20.48
C TYR A 144 -23.96 -26.14 21.02
N THR A 145 -23.93 -26.59 22.26
CA THR A 145 -22.79 -27.27 22.86
C THR A 145 -23.03 -28.77 23.01
N GLU A 146 -22.03 -29.60 22.66
CA GLU A 146 -22.14 -31.08 22.69
C GLU A 146 -22.34 -31.67 24.10
N HIS A 147 -21.89 -30.94 25.13
CA HIS A 147 -21.95 -31.41 26.52
C HIS A 147 -22.57 -30.33 27.47
N PRO A 148 -23.87 -30.14 27.45
CA PRO A 148 -24.49 -29.15 28.32
C PRO A 148 -24.33 -29.55 29.78
N ALA A 149 -23.72 -28.70 30.59
CA ALA A 149 -23.55 -28.91 32.01
C ALA A 149 -24.89 -28.60 32.76
N GLN A 150 -25.86 -29.51 32.70
CA GLN A 150 -27.19 -29.33 33.27
C GLN A 150 -27.16 -28.94 34.77
N LEU A 151 -26.17 -29.42 35.51
CA LEU A 151 -26.00 -29.10 36.95
C LEU A 151 -25.64 -27.61 37.14
N ILE A 152 -24.88 -27.03 36.25
CA ILE A 152 -24.49 -25.61 36.29
C ILE A 152 -25.72 -24.74 35.97
N GLN A 153 -26.46 -25.08 34.94
CA GLN A 153 -27.71 -24.39 34.58
C GLN A 153 -28.72 -24.38 35.75
N LEU A 154 -28.87 -25.51 36.45
CA LEU A 154 -29.73 -25.56 37.63
C LEU A 154 -29.24 -24.67 38.78
N LYS A 155 -27.91 -24.60 39.02
CA LYS A 155 -27.32 -23.67 40.00
C LYS A 155 -27.50 -22.22 39.63
N MET A 156 -27.38 -21.88 38.36
CA MET A 156 -27.58 -20.52 37.86
C MET A 156 -29.04 -20.10 38.04
N LEU A 157 -30.00 -20.96 37.72
CA LEU A 157 -31.46 -20.71 37.91
C LEU A 157 -31.83 -20.52 39.39
N ALA A 158 -31.11 -21.16 40.29
CA ALA A 158 -31.35 -21.09 41.74
C ALA A 158 -30.63 -19.90 42.41
N SER A 159 -29.77 -19.16 41.72
CA SER A 159 -28.95 -18.11 42.31
C SER A 159 -29.56 -16.71 42.06
N ASP A 160 -29.60 -15.91 43.11
CA ASP A 160 -29.95 -14.47 43.07
C ASP A 160 -28.70 -13.57 43.12
N ASP A 161 -27.54 -14.10 42.86
CA ASP A 161 -26.28 -13.34 42.86
C ASP A 161 -25.79 -13.06 41.43
N ASP A 162 -25.75 -11.77 41.05
CA ASP A 162 -25.27 -11.27 39.76
C ASP A 162 -23.83 -11.72 39.53
N GLY A 163 -22.98 -11.69 40.56
CA GLY A 163 -21.60 -12.07 40.51
C GLY A 163 -21.40 -13.54 40.17
N PHE A 164 -22.13 -14.39 40.85
CA PHE A 164 -22.11 -15.85 40.63
C PHE A 164 -22.56 -16.21 39.20
N LEU A 165 -23.63 -15.54 38.71
CA LEU A 165 -24.12 -15.77 37.35
C LEU A 165 -23.08 -15.38 36.30
N ALA A 166 -22.50 -14.19 36.45
CA ALA A 166 -21.43 -13.72 35.52
C ALA A 166 -20.22 -14.64 35.53
N ASP A 167 -19.79 -15.07 36.71
CA ASP A 167 -18.63 -15.95 36.88
C ASP A 167 -18.91 -17.37 36.36
N SER A 168 -20.10 -17.87 36.49
CA SER A 168 -20.55 -19.14 35.92
C SER A 168 -20.57 -19.10 34.39
N ILE A 169 -21.03 -18.00 33.78
CA ILE A 169 -20.97 -17.81 32.34
C ILE A 169 -19.50 -17.75 31.91
N GLY A 170 -18.67 -16.91 32.53
CA GLY A 170 -17.25 -16.78 32.18
C GLY A 170 -16.48 -18.09 32.28
N GLN A 171 -16.78 -18.92 33.27
CA GLN A 171 -16.11 -20.23 33.45
C GLN A 171 -16.54 -21.28 32.42
N ASN A 172 -17.85 -21.36 32.12
CA ASN A 172 -18.45 -22.49 31.41
C ASN A 172 -18.89 -22.19 29.99
N SER A 173 -18.48 -21.03 29.44
CA SER A 173 -18.69 -20.70 28.04
C SER A 173 -17.39 -20.69 27.25
N GLY A 174 -17.51 -20.80 25.93
CA GLY A 174 -16.40 -20.79 24.96
C GLY A 174 -15.72 -19.43 24.76
N LEU A 175 -15.97 -18.44 25.63
CA LEU A 175 -15.42 -17.10 25.52
C LEU A 175 -13.89 -17.09 25.46
N ASP A 176 -13.35 -16.16 24.69
CA ASP A 176 -11.92 -15.93 24.57
C ASP A 176 -11.26 -15.57 25.89
N ILE A 177 -9.98 -15.87 26.05
CA ILE A 177 -9.24 -15.61 27.29
C ILE A 177 -9.22 -14.11 27.65
N GLN A 178 -9.21 -13.22 26.65
CA GLN A 178 -9.27 -11.78 26.86
C GLN A 178 -10.61 -11.36 27.49
N ASP A 179 -11.71 -11.89 27.00
CA ASP A 179 -13.05 -11.67 27.53
C ASP A 179 -13.19 -12.22 28.93
N LYS A 180 -12.69 -13.44 29.18
CA LYS A 180 -12.66 -14.05 30.53
C LYS A 180 -11.83 -13.23 31.52
N ALA A 181 -10.68 -12.73 31.10
CA ALA A 181 -9.86 -11.87 31.93
C ALA A 181 -10.53 -10.50 32.22
N ALA A 182 -11.24 -9.95 31.25
CA ALA A 182 -12.00 -8.71 31.43
C ALA A 182 -13.17 -8.90 32.42
N LEU A 183 -13.87 -10.03 32.35
CA LEU A 183 -14.91 -10.40 33.33
C LEU A 183 -14.31 -10.59 34.73
N LEU A 184 -13.16 -11.22 34.82
CA LEU A 184 -12.49 -11.44 36.13
C LEU A 184 -12.06 -10.10 36.76
N ALA A 185 -11.62 -9.15 35.93
CA ALA A 185 -11.20 -7.82 36.36
C ALA A 185 -12.34 -6.88 36.78
N GLN A 186 -13.58 -7.13 36.31
CA GLN A 186 -14.72 -6.31 36.65
C GLN A 186 -15.25 -6.64 38.05
N LEU A 187 -15.05 -5.73 39.00
CA LEU A 187 -15.42 -5.95 40.41
C LEU A 187 -16.86 -5.75 40.73
N ASN A 188 -17.57 -4.90 39.99
CA ASN A 188 -19.00 -4.68 40.23
C ASN A 188 -19.81 -5.84 39.64
N PRO A 189 -20.57 -6.58 40.47
CA PRO A 189 -21.30 -7.79 40.04
C PRO A 189 -22.30 -7.54 38.93
N THR A 190 -23.13 -6.49 39.06
CA THR A 190 -24.16 -6.18 38.06
C THR A 190 -23.56 -5.76 36.72
N LYS A 191 -22.48 -4.94 36.73
CA LYS A 191 -21.74 -4.59 35.50
C LYS A 191 -21.07 -5.80 34.88
N ARG A 192 -20.51 -6.67 35.71
CA ARG A 192 -19.91 -7.92 35.27
C ARG A 192 -20.93 -8.83 34.59
N LEU A 193 -22.14 -8.94 35.15
CA LEU A 193 -23.22 -9.71 34.54
C LEU A 193 -23.67 -9.09 33.20
N GLU A 194 -23.75 -7.76 33.14
CA GLU A 194 -24.06 -7.05 31.88
C GLU A 194 -23.01 -7.34 30.77
N MET A 195 -21.73 -7.34 31.13
CA MET A 195 -20.65 -7.73 30.23
C MET A 195 -20.77 -9.21 29.83
N ALA A 196 -20.97 -10.10 30.76
CA ALA A 196 -21.09 -11.54 30.49
C ALA A 196 -22.28 -11.83 29.53
N VAL A 197 -23.42 -11.17 29.73
CA VAL A 197 -24.61 -11.27 28.86
C VAL A 197 -24.27 -10.79 27.42
N ALA A 198 -23.57 -9.67 27.28
CA ALA A 198 -23.19 -9.14 25.98
C ALA A 198 -22.22 -10.07 25.25
N MET A 199 -21.24 -10.61 25.96
CA MET A 199 -20.25 -11.55 25.42
C MET A 199 -20.91 -12.88 25.02
N LEU A 200 -21.77 -13.43 25.87
CA LEU A 200 -22.50 -14.66 25.60
C LEU A 200 -23.44 -14.55 24.39
N ARG A 201 -24.08 -13.37 24.21
CA ARG A 201 -24.92 -13.13 23.04
C ARG A 201 -24.09 -13.18 21.75
N ARG A 202 -22.92 -12.53 21.74
CA ARG A 202 -22.00 -12.59 20.59
C ARG A 202 -21.54 -14.03 20.31
N GLU A 203 -21.23 -14.79 21.33
CA GLU A 203 -20.80 -16.18 21.19
C GLU A 203 -21.90 -17.06 20.59
N ILE A 204 -23.16 -16.89 21.02
CA ILE A 204 -24.30 -17.60 20.45
C ILE A 204 -24.49 -17.25 18.96
N GLU A 205 -24.26 -16.01 18.55
CA GLU A 205 -24.33 -15.63 17.13
C GLU A 205 -23.27 -16.34 16.30
N VAL A 206 -22.04 -16.47 16.83
CA VAL A 206 -20.95 -17.22 16.17
C VAL A 206 -21.33 -18.69 16.03
N LEU A 207 -21.76 -19.33 17.12
CA LEU A 207 -22.17 -20.75 17.13
C LEU A 207 -23.34 -21.04 16.18
N LYS A 208 -24.29 -20.12 16.06
CA LYS A 208 -25.38 -20.22 15.07
C LYS A 208 -24.84 -20.25 13.64
N LEU A 209 -23.92 -19.33 13.32
CA LEU A 209 -23.29 -19.30 12.00
C LEU A 209 -22.47 -20.56 11.72
N GLU A 210 -21.75 -21.08 12.70
CA GLU A 210 -21.00 -22.34 12.59
C GLU A 210 -21.94 -23.52 12.33
N SER A 211 -23.06 -23.61 13.05
CA SER A 211 -24.08 -24.64 12.85
C SER A 211 -24.69 -24.54 11.45
N GLU A 212 -25.02 -23.33 10.97
CA GLU A 212 -25.55 -23.15 9.61
C GLU A 212 -24.54 -23.54 8.53
N ILE A 213 -23.24 -23.28 8.73
CA ILE A 213 -22.18 -23.69 7.82
C ILE A 213 -22.04 -25.22 7.82
N GLN A 214 -22.07 -25.86 9.00
CA GLN A 214 -22.02 -27.31 9.13
C GLN A 214 -23.21 -28.00 8.45
N ASP A 215 -24.43 -27.46 8.65
CA ASP A 215 -25.63 -27.97 8.02
C ASP A 215 -25.57 -27.84 6.49
N LYS A 216 -25.12 -26.68 5.97
CA LYS A 216 -24.90 -26.48 4.53
C LYS A 216 -23.85 -27.45 3.98
N THR A 217 -22.78 -27.69 4.75
CA THR A 217 -21.73 -28.63 4.34
C THR A 217 -22.25 -30.06 4.33
N ARG A 218 -23.06 -30.46 5.29
CA ARG A 218 -23.70 -31.77 5.39
C ARG A 218 -24.69 -32.00 4.24
N VAL A 219 -25.53 -30.99 3.93
CA VAL A 219 -26.47 -31.06 2.80
C VAL A 219 -25.70 -31.17 1.47
N ASN A 220 -24.58 -30.42 1.33
CA ASN A 220 -23.73 -30.53 0.14
C ASN A 220 -23.02 -31.89 0.03
N MET A 221 -22.59 -32.49 1.15
CA MET A 221 -22.03 -33.84 1.17
C MET A 221 -23.08 -34.89 0.79
N ASP A 222 -24.31 -34.77 1.32
CA ASP A 222 -25.41 -35.70 0.98
C ASP A 222 -25.83 -35.55 -0.51
N GLN A 223 -25.84 -34.31 -1.03
CA GLN A 223 -26.03 -34.06 -2.47
C GLN A 223 -24.91 -34.67 -3.31
N ASN A 224 -23.65 -34.46 -2.91
CA ASN A 224 -22.50 -35.03 -3.62
C ASN A 224 -22.53 -36.58 -3.61
N GLN A 225 -22.93 -37.23 -2.49
CA GLN A 225 -23.11 -38.66 -2.44
C GLN A 225 -24.26 -39.13 -3.33
N ARG A 226 -25.37 -38.38 -3.33
CA ARG A 226 -26.52 -38.69 -4.20
C ARG A 226 -26.20 -38.49 -5.68
N ASP A 227 -25.44 -37.40 -6.00
CA ASP A 227 -24.94 -37.13 -7.34
C ASP A 227 -23.93 -38.18 -7.78
N TYR A 228 -23.09 -38.66 -6.88
CA TYR A 228 -22.17 -39.78 -7.15
C TYR A 228 -22.93 -41.07 -7.47
N TYR A 229 -23.95 -41.43 -6.67
CA TYR A 229 -24.78 -42.61 -6.91
C TYR A 229 -25.60 -42.51 -8.21
N LEU A 230 -26.14 -41.34 -8.52
CA LEU A 230 -26.83 -41.07 -9.75
C LEU A 230 -25.87 -41.13 -10.97
N ARG A 231 -24.65 -40.65 -10.81
CA ARG A 231 -23.62 -40.73 -11.86
C ARG A 231 -23.14 -42.15 -12.10
N GLU A 232 -22.99 -42.95 -11.04
CA GLU A 232 -22.67 -44.37 -11.16
C GLU A 232 -23.83 -45.15 -11.84
N GLN A 233 -25.06 -44.83 -11.48
CA GLN A 233 -26.22 -45.38 -12.22
C GLN A 233 -26.25 -44.95 -13.69
N MET A 234 -26.00 -43.67 -13.96
CA MET A 234 -25.88 -43.16 -15.33
C MET A 234 -24.74 -43.80 -16.07
N ARG A 235 -23.61 -44.09 -15.40
CA ARG A 235 -22.47 -44.80 -15.98
C ARG A 235 -22.83 -46.23 -16.34
N ALA A 236 -23.45 -46.98 -15.41
CA ALA A 236 -23.92 -48.33 -15.69
C ALA A 236 -24.95 -48.36 -16.83
N ILE A 237 -25.84 -47.37 -16.90
CA ILE A 237 -26.81 -47.24 -17.99
C ILE A 237 -26.11 -46.87 -19.31
N ARG A 238 -25.08 -46.02 -19.30
CA ARG A 238 -24.28 -45.66 -20.49
C ARG A 238 -23.44 -46.84 -20.99
N GLU A 239 -22.83 -47.61 -20.07
CA GLU A 239 -22.13 -48.85 -20.43
C GLU A 239 -23.07 -49.87 -21.05
N GLU A 240 -24.34 -50.04 -20.59
CA GLU A 240 -25.35 -50.91 -21.20
C GLU A 240 -25.89 -50.32 -22.53
N LEU A 241 -25.89 -49.00 -22.70
CA LEU A 241 -26.33 -48.35 -23.94
C LEU A 241 -25.20 -48.19 -24.98
N GLY A 242 -23.96 -48.55 -24.64
CA GLY A 242 -22.80 -48.51 -25.55
C GLY A 242 -22.28 -47.09 -25.85
N GLU A 243 -22.52 -46.13 -24.96
CA GLU A 243 -21.98 -44.76 -25.11
C GLU A 243 -20.54 -44.71 -24.60
N GLU A 244 -19.57 -44.80 -25.51
CA GLU A 244 -18.10 -44.79 -25.28
C GLU A 244 -17.55 -43.34 -25.12
N ASP A 245 -18.24 -42.36 -24.50
CA ASP A 245 -17.88 -40.96 -24.67
C ASP A 245 -16.66 -40.51 -23.82
N GLU A 246 -16.41 -41.09 -22.64
CA GLU A 246 -15.31 -40.62 -21.76
C GLU A 246 -13.91 -41.08 -22.18
N ASN A 247 -13.82 -42.28 -22.75
CA ASN A 247 -12.57 -42.78 -23.32
C ASN A 247 -12.22 -42.05 -24.62
N ALA A 248 -13.22 -41.61 -25.38
CA ALA A 248 -13.02 -40.80 -26.57
C ALA A 248 -12.42 -39.42 -26.26
N GLU A 249 -12.88 -38.76 -25.17
CA GLU A 249 -12.37 -37.47 -24.77
C GLU A 249 -10.87 -37.53 -24.31
N LEU A 250 -10.50 -38.61 -23.60
CA LEU A 250 -9.10 -38.83 -23.20
C LEU A 250 -8.21 -39.22 -24.40
N ASP A 251 -8.76 -39.93 -25.36
CA ASP A 251 -8.04 -40.27 -26.60
C ASP A 251 -7.89 -39.02 -27.50
N GLU A 252 -8.85 -38.10 -27.46
CA GLU A 252 -8.71 -36.77 -28.04
C GLU A 252 -7.63 -35.95 -27.34
N ASP A 253 -7.56 -35.97 -26.00
CA ASP A 253 -6.52 -35.28 -25.24
C ASP A 253 -5.14 -35.84 -25.55
N ILE A 254 -4.99 -37.14 -25.65
CA ILE A 254 -3.74 -37.77 -26.10
C ILE A 254 -3.37 -37.32 -27.54
N ALA A 255 -4.34 -37.20 -28.42
CA ALA A 255 -4.11 -36.69 -29.75
C ALA A 255 -3.75 -35.21 -29.77
N ARG A 256 -4.32 -34.38 -28.85
CA ARG A 256 -3.93 -32.99 -28.62
C ARG A 256 -2.51 -32.88 -28.10
N ILE A 257 -2.12 -33.71 -27.10
CA ILE A 257 -0.74 -33.75 -26.54
C ILE A 257 0.27 -33.99 -27.66
N LYS A 258 0.04 -34.95 -28.56
CA LYS A 258 0.92 -35.25 -29.71
C LYS A 258 1.03 -34.08 -30.69
N LYS A 259 -0.01 -33.26 -30.82
CA LYS A 259 -0.02 -32.07 -31.68
C LYS A 259 0.72 -30.87 -31.07
N LEU A 260 1.04 -30.90 -29.79
CA LEU A 260 1.78 -29.81 -29.13
C LEU A 260 3.26 -29.77 -29.54
N HIS A 261 3.78 -30.84 -30.12
CA HIS A 261 5.19 -30.95 -30.52
C HIS A 261 6.18 -30.62 -29.39
N LEU A 262 5.92 -31.19 -28.20
CA LEU A 262 6.79 -31.06 -27.04
C LEU A 262 8.03 -31.95 -27.21
N ALA A 263 9.03 -31.74 -26.35
CA ALA A 263 10.16 -32.67 -26.26
C ALA A 263 9.69 -34.09 -25.87
N GLU A 264 10.34 -35.11 -26.39
CA GLU A 264 9.92 -36.51 -26.27
C GLU A 264 9.70 -36.98 -24.81
N GLU A 265 10.52 -36.49 -23.88
CA GLU A 265 10.37 -36.80 -22.43
C GLU A 265 9.11 -36.15 -21.83
N GLN A 266 8.79 -34.95 -22.26
CA GLN A 266 7.63 -34.19 -21.79
C GLN A 266 6.34 -34.79 -22.33
N GLU A 267 6.32 -35.11 -23.63
CA GLU A 267 5.18 -35.80 -24.30
C GLU A 267 4.90 -37.14 -23.64
N LYS A 268 5.93 -37.97 -23.38
CA LYS A 268 5.78 -39.26 -22.70
C LYS A 268 5.24 -39.10 -21.27
N LYS A 269 5.66 -38.06 -20.55
CA LYS A 269 5.17 -37.78 -19.18
C LYS A 269 3.68 -37.46 -19.22
N LEU A 270 3.24 -36.58 -20.11
CA LEU A 270 1.82 -36.18 -20.25
C LEU A 270 0.95 -37.32 -20.70
N ILE A 271 1.38 -38.14 -21.67
CA ILE A 271 0.66 -39.33 -22.13
C ILE A 271 0.50 -40.30 -20.95
N LYS A 272 1.56 -40.52 -20.15
CA LYS A 272 1.48 -41.37 -18.98
C LYS A 272 0.52 -40.84 -17.91
N ASP A 273 0.43 -39.51 -17.73
CA ASP A 273 -0.50 -38.91 -16.80
C ASP A 273 -1.94 -39.02 -17.32
N ALA A 274 -2.17 -38.86 -18.63
CA ALA A 274 -3.48 -39.12 -19.28
C ALA A 274 -3.90 -40.59 -19.19
N GLU A 275 -2.96 -41.53 -19.40
CA GLU A 275 -3.21 -42.97 -19.20
C GLU A 275 -3.50 -43.34 -17.74
N LYS A 276 -2.90 -42.63 -16.77
CA LYS A 276 -3.25 -42.82 -15.34
C LYS A 276 -4.67 -42.36 -15.07
N LEU A 277 -5.09 -41.23 -15.65
CA LEU A 277 -6.42 -40.70 -15.51
C LEU A 277 -7.45 -41.72 -16.05
N LYS A 278 -7.15 -42.36 -17.19
CA LYS A 278 -7.99 -43.41 -17.77
C LYS A 278 -8.20 -44.64 -16.85
N LYS A 279 -7.26 -44.89 -15.93
CA LYS A 279 -7.29 -46.03 -14.99
C LYS A 279 -7.90 -45.66 -13.62
N GLN A 280 -8.11 -44.40 -13.32
CA GLN A 280 -8.68 -43.96 -12.06
C GLN A 280 -10.20 -44.01 -12.05
N PRO A 281 -10.81 -44.28 -10.87
CA PRO A 281 -12.25 -44.24 -10.73
C PRO A 281 -12.76 -42.81 -10.98
N PHE A 282 -13.83 -42.69 -11.80
CA PHE A 282 -14.46 -41.43 -12.07
C PHE A 282 -14.96 -40.76 -10.79
N GLY A 283 -14.72 -39.44 -10.65
CA GLY A 283 -15.16 -38.64 -9.49
C GLY A 283 -14.25 -38.76 -8.28
N SER A 284 -13.12 -39.48 -8.35
CA SER A 284 -12.11 -39.41 -7.30
C SER A 284 -11.46 -38.02 -7.25
N SER A 285 -11.10 -37.56 -6.06
CA SER A 285 -10.40 -36.28 -5.89
C SER A 285 -9.08 -36.23 -6.68
N GLU A 286 -8.39 -37.36 -6.79
CA GLU A 286 -7.14 -37.51 -7.54
C GLU A 286 -7.37 -37.42 -9.06
N ALA A 287 -8.44 -38.02 -9.58
CA ALA A 287 -8.82 -37.88 -10.98
C ALA A 287 -9.17 -36.44 -11.34
N SER A 288 -9.90 -35.72 -10.48
CA SER A 288 -10.24 -34.31 -10.68
C SER A 288 -8.99 -33.42 -10.69
N VAL A 289 -8.03 -33.66 -9.79
CA VAL A 289 -6.76 -32.90 -9.79
C VAL A 289 -5.95 -33.16 -11.06
N LEU A 290 -5.89 -34.42 -11.49
CA LEU A 290 -5.13 -34.79 -12.69
C LEU A 290 -5.79 -34.27 -13.97
N ARG A 291 -7.12 -34.28 -14.04
CA ARG A 291 -7.87 -33.71 -15.16
C ARG A 291 -7.64 -32.19 -15.26
N ASN A 292 -7.84 -31.45 -14.18
CA ASN A 292 -7.56 -30.01 -14.12
C ASN A 292 -6.11 -29.67 -14.52
N TYR A 293 -5.16 -30.51 -14.13
CA TYR A 293 -3.77 -30.38 -14.52
C TYR A 293 -3.59 -30.53 -16.03
N LEU A 294 -4.14 -31.63 -16.62
CA LEU A 294 -4.05 -31.87 -18.06
C LEU A 294 -4.73 -30.76 -18.86
N ASP A 295 -5.93 -30.35 -18.47
CA ASP A 295 -6.65 -29.24 -19.10
C ASP A 295 -5.80 -27.97 -19.08
N THR A 296 -5.22 -27.63 -17.94
CA THR A 296 -4.36 -26.45 -17.80
C THR A 296 -3.12 -26.53 -18.72
N VAL A 297 -2.50 -27.71 -18.81
CA VAL A 297 -1.33 -27.91 -19.69
C VAL A 297 -1.71 -27.84 -21.16
N LEU A 298 -2.87 -28.41 -21.55
CA LEU A 298 -3.38 -28.39 -22.91
C LEU A 298 -3.82 -26.99 -23.37
N ASP A 299 -4.26 -26.16 -22.45
CA ASP A 299 -4.69 -24.79 -22.74
C ASP A 299 -3.50 -23.81 -22.88
N LEU A 300 -2.29 -24.23 -22.53
CA LEU A 300 -1.10 -23.42 -22.72
C LEU A 300 -0.74 -23.31 -24.21
N PRO A 301 -0.31 -22.14 -24.66
CA PRO A 301 -0.01 -21.89 -26.07
C PRO A 301 1.39 -22.42 -26.48
N TRP A 302 1.58 -23.73 -26.38
CA TRP A 302 2.80 -24.36 -26.84
C TRP A 302 3.00 -24.08 -28.34
N ASN A 303 4.13 -23.50 -28.73
CA ASN A 303 4.50 -23.27 -30.14
C ASN A 303 3.49 -22.45 -30.99
N VAL A 304 2.48 -21.80 -30.36
CA VAL A 304 1.50 -20.96 -31.07
C VAL A 304 2.04 -19.51 -31.07
N LYS A 305 2.58 -19.05 -32.21
CA LYS A 305 3.16 -17.70 -32.35
C LYS A 305 2.32 -16.82 -33.25
N THR A 306 2.19 -15.54 -32.85
CA THR A 306 1.71 -14.49 -33.77
C THR A 306 2.84 -14.08 -34.71
N LYS A 307 2.49 -13.71 -35.94
CA LYS A 307 3.49 -13.13 -36.85
C LYS A 307 3.83 -11.73 -36.43
N ASP A 308 5.05 -11.52 -36.02
CA ASP A 308 5.56 -10.20 -35.66
C ASP A 308 5.54 -9.27 -36.88
N ARG A 309 5.04 -8.07 -36.64
CA ARG A 309 5.14 -6.96 -37.58
C ARG A 309 6.06 -5.91 -36.97
N VAL A 310 7.32 -5.97 -37.31
CA VAL A 310 8.30 -4.98 -36.81
C VAL A 310 8.63 -4.04 -37.96
N ASP A 311 7.91 -2.93 -38.04
CA ASP A 311 8.14 -1.83 -38.97
C ASP A 311 8.26 -0.54 -38.15
N VAL A 312 9.48 -0.04 -38.02
CA VAL A 312 9.78 1.15 -37.20
C VAL A 312 9.00 2.39 -37.68
N ALA A 313 8.81 2.54 -39.00
CA ALA A 313 8.07 3.68 -39.56
C ALA A 313 6.57 3.62 -39.27
N ALA A 314 5.98 2.42 -39.32
CA ALA A 314 4.60 2.20 -38.95
C ALA A 314 4.41 2.33 -37.43
N ALA A 315 5.35 1.81 -36.63
CA ALA A 315 5.35 1.92 -35.17
C ALA A 315 5.38 3.41 -34.73
N ARG A 316 6.21 4.23 -35.33
CA ARG A 316 6.26 5.67 -35.06
C ARG A 316 4.90 6.33 -35.28
N LYS A 317 4.21 6.03 -36.37
CA LYS A 317 2.88 6.58 -36.66
C LYS A 317 1.84 6.14 -35.63
N VAL A 318 1.91 4.91 -35.12
CA VAL A 318 1.01 4.41 -34.07
C VAL A 318 1.29 5.12 -32.75
N LEU A 319 2.56 5.24 -32.36
CA LEU A 319 2.96 5.92 -31.11
C LEU A 319 2.60 7.40 -31.14
N ASP A 320 2.81 8.09 -32.29
CA ASP A 320 2.47 9.50 -32.43
C ASP A 320 0.95 9.76 -32.40
N LYS A 321 0.18 8.81 -32.92
CA LYS A 321 -1.29 8.88 -32.87
C LYS A 321 -1.84 8.65 -31.47
N ASP A 322 -1.25 7.71 -30.72
CA ASP A 322 -1.78 7.29 -29.43
C ASP A 322 -1.24 8.11 -28.26
N HIS A 323 -0.06 8.69 -28.40
CA HIS A 323 0.64 9.40 -27.32
C HIS A 323 1.13 10.76 -27.82
N PHE A 324 0.58 11.81 -27.23
CA PHE A 324 1.04 13.16 -27.50
C PHE A 324 2.32 13.46 -26.70
N GLY A 325 3.31 14.11 -27.32
CA GLY A 325 4.60 14.40 -26.68
C GLY A 325 5.46 13.14 -26.46
N MET A 326 6.24 13.10 -25.42
CA MET A 326 7.12 11.99 -25.00
C MET A 326 8.12 11.53 -26.07
N GLU A 327 8.73 12.45 -26.82
CA GLU A 327 9.59 12.10 -27.96
C GLU A 327 10.76 11.17 -27.55
N LYS A 328 11.44 11.46 -26.42
CA LYS A 328 12.54 10.62 -25.92
C LYS A 328 12.09 9.19 -25.61
N VAL A 329 10.88 9.03 -25.00
CA VAL A 329 10.31 7.73 -24.69
C VAL A 329 10.00 6.96 -25.98
N LYS A 330 9.39 7.64 -26.97
CA LYS A 330 9.08 7.04 -28.27
C LYS A 330 10.36 6.62 -29.01
N GLU A 331 11.39 7.45 -28.99
CA GLU A 331 12.70 7.13 -29.60
C GLU A 331 13.29 5.87 -28.99
N ARG A 332 13.33 5.76 -27.66
CA ARG A 332 13.84 4.56 -27.00
C ARG A 332 13.06 3.29 -27.36
N ILE A 333 11.72 3.40 -27.41
CA ILE A 333 10.86 2.29 -27.86
C ILE A 333 11.17 1.91 -29.32
N LEU A 334 11.34 2.90 -30.20
CA LEU A 334 11.66 2.65 -31.61
C LEU A 334 13.06 2.08 -31.79
N GLU A 335 14.05 2.48 -30.98
CA GLU A 335 15.39 1.87 -30.93
C GLU A 335 15.31 0.38 -30.59
N THR A 336 14.54 0.02 -29.54
CA THR A 336 14.34 -1.39 -29.18
C THR A 336 13.65 -2.19 -30.29
N MET A 337 12.68 -1.58 -30.97
CA MET A 337 12.03 -2.20 -32.12
C MET A 337 12.96 -2.34 -33.30
N ALA A 338 13.82 -1.36 -33.55
CA ALA A 338 14.82 -1.41 -34.63
C ALA A 338 15.83 -2.54 -34.42
N VAL A 339 16.29 -2.75 -33.17
CA VAL A 339 17.16 -3.89 -32.84
C VAL A 339 16.47 -5.20 -33.19
N LYS A 340 15.19 -5.36 -32.81
CA LYS A 340 14.44 -6.58 -33.14
C LYS A 340 14.19 -6.76 -34.63
N GLN A 341 14.06 -5.66 -35.37
CA GLN A 341 13.92 -5.72 -36.83
C GLN A 341 15.23 -6.19 -37.52
N MET A 342 16.38 -5.74 -37.01
CA MET A 342 17.68 -6.07 -37.55
C MET A 342 18.21 -7.45 -37.13
N ALA A 343 17.83 -7.86 -35.91
CA ALA A 343 18.21 -9.14 -35.30
C ALA A 343 16.97 -9.85 -34.73
N PRO A 344 16.17 -10.52 -35.60
CA PRO A 344 14.90 -11.16 -35.18
C PRO A 344 15.08 -12.20 -34.07
N ASP A 345 16.21 -12.89 -34.07
CA ASP A 345 16.54 -13.93 -33.10
C ASP A 345 17.14 -13.39 -31.79
N SER A 346 17.38 -12.07 -31.71
CA SER A 346 17.86 -11.48 -30.45
C SER A 346 16.80 -11.56 -29.36
N GLN A 347 17.26 -11.81 -28.16
CA GLN A 347 16.39 -11.77 -26.98
C GLN A 347 15.79 -10.39 -26.79
N HIS A 348 14.56 -10.33 -26.22
CA HIS A 348 13.91 -9.07 -25.96
C HIS A 348 14.55 -8.38 -24.76
N GLN A 349 14.84 -7.09 -24.91
CA GLN A 349 15.16 -6.23 -23.79
C GLN A 349 13.90 -6.03 -22.92
N ILE A 350 14.07 -6.04 -21.62
CA ILE A 350 13.00 -5.80 -20.67
C ILE A 350 12.89 -4.30 -20.47
N LEU A 351 11.77 -3.71 -20.85
CA LEU A 351 11.55 -2.29 -20.70
C LEU A 351 10.87 -1.99 -19.36
N CYS A 352 11.47 -1.12 -18.55
CA CYS A 352 10.91 -0.65 -17.30
C CYS A 352 10.41 0.80 -17.44
N MET A 353 9.11 0.98 -17.46
CA MET A 353 8.46 2.30 -17.53
C MET A 353 8.32 2.88 -16.12
N VAL A 354 9.10 3.92 -15.81
CA VAL A 354 9.12 4.54 -14.49
C VAL A 354 8.54 5.94 -14.54
N GLY A 355 7.73 6.31 -13.56
CA GLY A 355 7.19 7.67 -13.46
C GLY A 355 5.92 7.74 -12.63
N PRO A 356 5.40 8.95 -12.40
CA PRO A 356 4.24 9.16 -11.55
C PRO A 356 2.98 8.48 -12.09
N PRO A 357 1.95 8.31 -11.25
CA PRO A 357 0.70 7.70 -11.69
C PRO A 357 -0.01 8.56 -12.73
N GLY A 358 -0.62 7.90 -13.73
CA GLY A 358 -1.44 8.58 -14.74
C GLY A 358 -0.67 9.18 -15.93
N VAL A 359 0.64 8.96 -16.04
CA VAL A 359 1.45 9.43 -17.20
C VAL A 359 1.40 8.50 -18.41
N GLY A 360 0.59 7.44 -18.40
CA GLY A 360 0.39 6.60 -19.57
C GLY A 360 1.28 5.35 -19.65
N LYS A 361 1.98 4.95 -18.59
CA LYS A 361 2.85 3.75 -18.57
C LYS A 361 2.18 2.51 -19.18
N THR A 362 1.01 2.15 -18.66
CA THR A 362 0.23 1.00 -19.16
C THR A 362 -0.26 1.20 -20.61
N SER A 363 -0.64 2.41 -20.97
CA SER A 363 -1.12 2.76 -22.31
C SER A 363 -0.01 2.59 -23.38
N ILE A 364 1.22 2.99 -23.06
CA ILE A 364 2.38 2.81 -23.93
C ILE A 364 2.63 1.32 -24.20
N ALA A 365 2.55 0.46 -23.16
CA ALA A 365 2.72 -0.98 -23.30
C ALA A 365 1.68 -1.58 -24.27
N TYR A 366 0.41 -1.11 -24.21
CA TYR A 366 -0.60 -1.50 -25.20
C TYR A 366 -0.25 -1.07 -26.62
N SER A 367 0.30 0.12 -26.78
CA SER A 367 0.71 0.61 -28.12
C SER A 367 1.91 -0.16 -28.66
N ILE A 368 2.89 -0.54 -27.81
CA ILE A 368 4.00 -1.41 -28.18
C ILE A 368 3.48 -2.77 -28.68
N ALA A 369 2.60 -3.42 -27.92
CA ALA A 369 2.03 -4.72 -28.30
C ALA A 369 1.30 -4.63 -29.66
N ARG A 370 0.57 -3.55 -29.88
CA ARG A 370 -0.14 -3.29 -31.14
C ARG A 370 0.82 -3.02 -32.32
N CYS A 371 1.91 -2.28 -32.07
CA CYS A 371 2.95 -2.06 -33.08
C CYS A 371 3.60 -3.36 -33.56
N MET A 372 3.81 -4.29 -32.63
CA MET A 372 4.40 -5.61 -32.92
C MET A 372 3.39 -6.64 -33.40
N ASN A 373 2.09 -6.33 -33.41
CA ASN A 373 1.01 -7.27 -33.70
C ASN A 373 0.97 -8.47 -32.74
N ARG A 374 1.33 -8.25 -31.47
CA ARG A 374 1.32 -9.24 -30.41
C ARG A 374 0.12 -9.10 -29.49
N LYS A 375 -0.33 -10.19 -28.92
CA LYS A 375 -1.31 -10.16 -27.83
C LYS A 375 -0.65 -9.56 -26.60
N MET A 376 -1.44 -8.88 -25.76
CA MET A 376 -0.97 -8.32 -24.51
C MET A 376 -1.78 -8.82 -23.33
N VAL A 377 -1.08 -9.20 -22.27
CA VAL A 377 -1.66 -9.55 -20.97
C VAL A 377 -1.01 -8.72 -19.87
N ARG A 378 -1.81 -8.32 -18.89
CA ARG A 378 -1.36 -7.55 -17.73
C ARG A 378 -1.39 -8.40 -16.46
N ILE A 379 -0.29 -8.43 -15.75
CA ILE A 379 -0.15 -9.01 -14.41
C ILE A 379 0.09 -7.88 -13.42
N SER A 380 -0.78 -7.73 -12.43
CA SER A 380 -0.53 -6.78 -11.33
C SER A 380 0.33 -7.45 -10.27
N LEU A 381 1.47 -6.83 -9.97
CA LEU A 381 2.39 -7.30 -8.93
C LEU A 381 2.18 -6.57 -7.59
N GLY A 382 1.36 -5.52 -7.57
CA GLY A 382 1.02 -4.81 -6.34
C GLY A 382 0.30 -5.71 -5.34
N GLY A 383 0.91 -5.86 -4.14
CA GLY A 383 0.37 -6.71 -3.08
C GLY A 383 0.73 -8.19 -3.19
N VAL A 384 1.62 -8.57 -4.09
CA VAL A 384 2.22 -9.92 -4.15
C VAL A 384 3.30 -10.02 -3.08
N HIS A 385 3.20 -11.03 -2.23
CA HIS A 385 4.14 -11.27 -1.13
C HIS A 385 4.68 -12.71 -1.13
N ASP A 386 4.04 -13.62 -1.86
CA ASP A 386 4.40 -15.03 -1.91
C ASP A 386 5.01 -15.39 -3.29
N GLU A 387 6.11 -16.12 -3.29
CA GLU A 387 6.72 -16.67 -4.49
C GLU A 387 5.75 -17.58 -5.27
N ALA A 388 4.86 -18.27 -4.56
CA ALA A 388 3.86 -19.15 -5.16
C ALA A 388 2.85 -18.42 -6.04
N ASP A 389 2.61 -17.12 -5.82
CA ASP A 389 1.81 -16.29 -6.74
C ASP A 389 2.42 -16.24 -8.14
N ILE A 390 3.76 -16.22 -8.25
CA ILE A 390 4.49 -16.13 -9.53
C ILE A 390 4.69 -17.51 -10.14
N ARG A 391 5.16 -18.48 -9.32
CA ARG A 391 5.57 -19.83 -9.75
C ARG A 391 4.50 -20.91 -9.60
N GLY A 392 3.34 -20.60 -9.01
CA GLY A 392 2.29 -21.57 -8.75
C GLY A 392 2.56 -22.46 -7.54
N HIS A 393 1.55 -23.24 -7.18
CA HIS A 393 1.61 -24.22 -6.09
C HIS A 393 1.84 -25.62 -6.66
N ARG A 394 2.52 -26.48 -5.91
CA ARG A 394 2.72 -27.86 -6.33
C ARG A 394 1.37 -28.56 -6.52
N LYS A 395 1.16 -29.23 -7.65
CA LYS A 395 -0.10 -29.90 -8.06
C LYS A 395 -0.65 -30.93 -7.07
N THR A 396 0.17 -31.36 -6.11
CA THR A 396 -0.24 -32.32 -5.07
C THR A 396 -1.12 -31.72 -3.97
N TYR A 397 -1.21 -30.39 -3.87
CA TYR A 397 -2.07 -29.75 -2.89
C TYR A 397 -3.49 -29.56 -3.42
N VAL A 398 -4.48 -29.74 -2.56
CA VAL A 398 -5.88 -29.43 -2.89
C VAL A 398 -6.03 -27.92 -3.11
N GLY A 399 -6.57 -27.53 -4.26
CA GLY A 399 -6.68 -26.12 -4.63
C GLY A 399 -5.40 -25.53 -5.25
N ALA A 400 -4.41 -26.35 -5.61
CA ALA A 400 -3.22 -25.88 -6.33
C ALA A 400 -3.60 -25.24 -7.66
N MET A 401 -2.91 -24.15 -8.00
CA MET A 401 -3.11 -23.37 -9.22
C MET A 401 -1.76 -23.04 -9.87
N PRO A 402 -1.73 -22.89 -11.22
CA PRO A 402 -0.55 -22.36 -11.90
C PRO A 402 -0.25 -20.92 -11.44
N GLY A 403 1.00 -20.54 -11.56
CA GLY A 403 1.44 -19.18 -11.27
C GLY A 403 0.84 -18.15 -12.23
N ARG A 404 0.92 -16.88 -11.83
CA ARG A 404 0.39 -15.76 -12.63
C ARG A 404 1.02 -15.67 -14.01
N ILE A 405 2.29 -16.08 -14.17
CA ILE A 405 2.98 -16.10 -15.47
C ILE A 405 2.32 -17.10 -16.39
N MET A 406 2.11 -18.34 -15.96
CA MET A 406 1.47 -19.38 -16.77
C MET A 406 0.01 -19.05 -17.07
N THR A 407 -0.72 -18.53 -16.08
CA THR A 407 -2.08 -18.02 -16.26
C THR A 407 -2.13 -16.92 -17.33
N ALA A 408 -1.16 -16.01 -17.33
CA ALA A 408 -1.07 -14.96 -18.35
C ALA A 408 -0.78 -15.53 -19.75
N MET A 409 0.05 -16.59 -19.84
CA MET A 409 0.30 -17.26 -21.11
C MET A 409 -0.95 -17.93 -21.69
N THR A 410 -1.74 -18.59 -20.84
CA THR A 410 -3.05 -19.15 -21.22
C THR A 410 -4.00 -18.06 -21.72
N GLN A 411 -4.11 -16.92 -21.00
CA GLN A 411 -4.95 -15.78 -21.40
C GLN A 411 -4.49 -15.15 -22.73
N ALA A 412 -3.20 -15.11 -22.99
CA ALA A 412 -2.65 -14.60 -24.23
C ALA A 412 -3.01 -15.51 -25.42
N GLY A 413 -3.02 -16.82 -25.20
CA GLY A 413 -3.22 -17.84 -26.25
C GLY A 413 -2.12 -17.85 -27.32
N THR A 414 -0.96 -17.29 -27.03
CA THR A 414 0.23 -17.28 -27.90
C THR A 414 1.49 -17.36 -27.05
N SER A 415 2.57 -17.98 -27.58
CA SER A 415 3.84 -18.13 -26.86
C SER A 415 4.75 -16.89 -26.94
N ASN A 416 4.40 -15.92 -27.79
CA ASN A 416 5.13 -14.66 -27.97
C ASN A 416 4.32 -13.40 -27.61
N PRO A 417 3.60 -13.35 -26.47
CA PRO A 417 2.84 -12.17 -26.09
C PRO A 417 3.74 -11.04 -25.59
N VAL A 418 3.14 -9.87 -25.39
CA VAL A 418 3.69 -8.83 -24.52
C VAL A 418 3.07 -9.02 -23.14
N VAL A 419 3.88 -9.25 -22.14
CA VAL A 419 3.44 -9.38 -20.73
C VAL A 419 3.81 -8.12 -19.99
N LEU A 420 2.79 -7.40 -19.50
CA LEU A 420 2.97 -6.23 -18.67
C LEU A 420 2.95 -6.63 -17.20
N LEU A 421 4.07 -6.47 -16.54
CA LEU A 421 4.25 -6.62 -15.09
C LEU A 421 4.05 -5.25 -14.43
N ASP A 422 2.86 -5.01 -13.92
CA ASP A 422 2.45 -3.69 -13.45
C ASP A 422 2.70 -3.53 -11.95
N GLU A 423 3.20 -2.36 -11.55
CA GLU A 423 3.47 -1.99 -10.15
C GLU A 423 4.54 -2.87 -9.46
N ILE A 424 5.68 -3.09 -10.13
CA ILE A 424 6.80 -3.89 -9.58
C ILE A 424 7.39 -3.27 -8.30
N ASP A 425 7.27 -1.96 -8.13
CA ASP A 425 7.71 -1.20 -6.96
C ASP A 425 6.86 -1.47 -5.70
N LYS A 426 5.71 -2.12 -5.85
CA LYS A 426 4.78 -2.45 -4.76
C LYS A 426 4.79 -3.92 -4.35
N MET A 427 5.75 -4.68 -4.83
CA MET A 427 5.97 -6.04 -4.33
C MET A 427 6.52 -5.99 -2.91
N GLY A 428 6.01 -6.84 -2.05
CA GLY A 428 6.53 -7.06 -0.71
C GLY A 428 7.34 -8.36 -0.65
N SER A 429 8.24 -8.45 0.31
CA SER A 429 8.85 -9.71 0.73
C SER A 429 8.47 -9.99 2.18
N ASP A 430 8.07 -11.21 2.48
CA ASP A 430 7.81 -11.64 3.84
C ASP A 430 8.51 -12.98 4.13
N TYR A 431 8.25 -13.57 5.31
CA TYR A 431 8.84 -14.85 5.73
C TYR A 431 8.37 -16.05 4.88
N ARG A 432 7.40 -15.88 3.97
CA ARG A 432 6.85 -16.96 3.12
C ARG A 432 7.56 -17.10 1.78
N GLY A 433 8.33 -16.08 1.37
CA GLY A 433 9.07 -16.14 0.13
C GLY A 433 9.51 -14.77 -0.38
N ASP A 434 10.30 -14.79 -1.44
CA ASP A 434 10.74 -13.59 -2.16
C ASP A 434 10.24 -13.64 -3.61
N PRO A 435 9.13 -12.96 -3.92
CA PRO A 435 8.63 -12.86 -5.29
C PRO A 435 9.65 -12.29 -6.27
N SER A 436 10.57 -11.46 -5.78
CA SER A 436 11.63 -10.87 -6.63
C SER A 436 12.59 -11.93 -7.15
N ALA A 437 12.89 -12.96 -6.34
CA ALA A 437 13.73 -14.08 -6.76
C ALA A 437 13.04 -14.91 -7.86
N ALA A 438 11.72 -15.14 -7.74
CA ALA A 438 10.94 -15.80 -8.79
C ALA A 438 10.92 -15.00 -10.09
N LEU A 439 10.77 -13.67 -10.01
CA LEU A 439 10.81 -12.80 -11.19
C LEU A 439 12.19 -12.74 -11.84
N LEU A 440 13.28 -12.88 -11.07
CA LEU A 440 14.61 -12.94 -11.65
C LEU A 440 14.76 -14.11 -12.63
N GLU A 441 14.22 -15.30 -12.31
CA GLU A 441 14.23 -16.44 -13.25
C GLU A 441 13.37 -16.20 -14.49
N VAL A 442 12.22 -15.57 -14.34
CA VAL A 442 11.32 -15.21 -15.46
C VAL A 442 11.96 -14.19 -16.40
N LEU A 443 12.67 -13.23 -15.83
CA LEU A 443 13.25 -12.10 -16.55
C LEU A 443 14.69 -12.34 -16.99
N ASP A 444 15.33 -13.41 -16.52
CA ASP A 444 16.68 -13.76 -16.92
C ASP A 444 16.69 -14.43 -18.28
N ALA A 445 17.31 -13.83 -19.24
CA ALA A 445 17.42 -14.31 -20.61
C ALA A 445 18.11 -15.70 -20.76
N GLU A 446 18.98 -16.06 -19.80
CA GLU A 446 19.65 -17.35 -19.77
C GLU A 446 18.76 -18.47 -19.19
N GLN A 447 17.81 -18.12 -18.32
CA GLN A 447 16.99 -19.08 -17.56
C GLN A 447 15.56 -19.19 -18.09
N ASN A 448 15.01 -18.13 -18.68
CA ASN A 448 13.61 -18.06 -19.09
C ASN A 448 13.20 -19.03 -20.19
N SER A 449 14.15 -19.54 -20.98
CA SER A 449 13.89 -20.58 -21.99
C SER A 449 13.48 -21.94 -21.38
N THR A 450 13.81 -22.15 -20.11
CA THR A 450 13.50 -23.38 -19.37
C THR A 450 12.71 -23.11 -18.10
N TYR A 451 11.91 -22.06 -18.10
CA TYR A 451 11.09 -21.68 -16.95
C TYR A 451 10.17 -22.81 -16.48
N ARG A 452 10.16 -23.08 -15.18
CA ARG A 452 9.33 -24.14 -14.57
C ARG A 452 8.38 -23.56 -13.52
N ASP A 453 7.12 -23.62 -13.85
CA ASP A 453 6.05 -23.40 -12.89
C ASP A 453 5.88 -24.64 -12.01
N HIS A 454 5.64 -24.46 -10.71
CA HIS A 454 5.52 -25.57 -9.76
C HIS A 454 4.28 -26.42 -9.98
N TYR A 455 3.20 -25.87 -10.56
CA TYR A 455 2.01 -26.59 -10.92
C TYR A 455 2.19 -27.37 -12.22
N ILE A 456 2.73 -26.72 -13.26
CA ILE A 456 2.90 -27.31 -14.58
C ILE A 456 4.03 -28.33 -14.60
N GLU A 457 5.13 -28.11 -13.87
CA GLU A 457 6.32 -28.97 -13.77
C GLU A 457 7.00 -29.33 -15.11
N ILE A 458 6.52 -28.77 -16.21
CA ILE A 458 7.08 -28.92 -17.55
C ILE A 458 7.76 -27.60 -17.91
N PRO A 459 9.01 -27.64 -18.42
CA PRO A 459 9.66 -26.41 -18.85
C PRO A 459 8.88 -25.72 -19.96
N PHE A 460 8.64 -24.44 -19.81
CA PHE A 460 7.99 -23.58 -20.80
C PHE A 460 8.97 -22.50 -21.25
N ASP A 461 9.06 -22.34 -22.58
CA ASP A 461 9.97 -21.34 -23.15
C ASP A 461 9.32 -19.94 -23.15
N LEU A 462 9.88 -19.04 -22.36
CA LEU A 462 9.49 -17.63 -22.27
C LEU A 462 10.41 -16.69 -23.06
N SER A 463 11.38 -17.19 -23.81
CA SER A 463 12.39 -16.38 -24.52
C SER A 463 11.81 -15.45 -25.57
N ASP A 464 10.69 -15.83 -26.16
CA ASP A 464 9.97 -15.02 -27.16
C ASP A 464 8.98 -14.01 -26.52
N VAL A 465 8.75 -14.10 -25.22
CA VAL A 465 7.88 -13.18 -24.50
C VAL A 465 8.57 -11.82 -24.34
N MET A 466 7.88 -10.75 -24.68
CA MET A 466 8.35 -9.41 -24.38
C MET A 466 7.80 -8.95 -23.03
N PHE A 467 8.68 -8.81 -22.04
CA PHE A 467 8.31 -8.30 -20.73
C PHE A 467 8.43 -6.78 -20.69
N ILE A 468 7.39 -6.12 -20.21
CA ILE A 468 7.38 -4.70 -19.91
C ILE A 468 6.99 -4.57 -18.45
N THR A 469 7.78 -3.81 -17.68
CA THR A 469 7.50 -3.56 -16.28
C THR A 469 7.07 -2.11 -16.06
N THR A 470 6.29 -1.84 -15.03
CA THR A 470 5.97 -0.48 -14.61
C THR A 470 6.32 -0.28 -13.14
N ALA A 471 6.84 0.90 -12.82
CA ALA A 471 7.09 1.34 -11.46
C ALA A 471 6.70 2.81 -11.29
N ASN A 472 6.37 3.23 -10.07
CA ASN A 472 6.23 4.65 -9.78
C ASN A 472 7.57 5.23 -9.33
N THR A 473 8.34 4.48 -8.54
CA THR A 473 9.70 4.79 -8.08
C THR A 473 10.61 3.58 -8.27
N LEU A 474 11.92 3.80 -8.29
CA LEU A 474 12.91 2.72 -8.36
C LEU A 474 13.46 2.31 -6.98
N ASP A 475 13.19 3.12 -5.96
CA ASP A 475 13.81 2.99 -4.64
C ASP A 475 13.52 1.66 -3.94
N THR A 476 12.34 1.12 -4.20
CA THR A 476 11.86 -0.14 -3.61
C THR A 476 12.12 -1.36 -4.47
N VAL A 477 12.56 -1.18 -5.71
CA VAL A 477 12.85 -2.28 -6.64
C VAL A 477 14.26 -2.83 -6.37
N PRO A 478 14.41 -4.14 -6.15
CA PRO A 478 15.71 -4.75 -5.92
C PRO A 478 16.68 -4.51 -7.08
N ARG A 479 17.92 -4.14 -6.75
CA ARG A 479 18.98 -3.87 -7.75
C ARG A 479 19.17 -4.98 -8.79
N PRO A 480 19.18 -6.29 -8.42
CA PRO A 480 19.33 -7.36 -9.41
C PRO A 480 18.26 -7.37 -10.50
N LEU A 481 17.05 -6.90 -10.19
CA LEU A 481 16.00 -6.73 -11.20
C LEU A 481 16.27 -5.52 -12.08
N LEU A 482 16.70 -4.39 -11.51
CA LEU A 482 17.03 -3.17 -12.24
C LEU A 482 18.16 -3.38 -13.23
N ASP A 483 19.19 -4.16 -12.87
CA ASP A 483 20.33 -4.46 -13.72
C ASP A 483 19.97 -5.21 -15.02
N ARG A 484 18.77 -5.84 -15.07
CA ARG A 484 18.25 -6.55 -16.23
C ARG A 484 17.27 -5.75 -17.07
N MET A 485 16.93 -4.55 -16.61
CA MET A 485 15.88 -3.73 -17.22
C MET A 485 16.46 -2.47 -17.86
N GLU A 486 15.95 -2.14 -19.02
CA GLU A 486 16.18 -0.82 -19.61
C GLU A 486 15.14 0.16 -19.02
N ILE A 487 15.63 1.14 -18.27
CA ILE A 487 14.79 2.11 -17.58
C ILE A 487 14.41 3.24 -18.53
N ILE A 488 13.10 3.43 -18.70
CA ILE A 488 12.52 4.51 -19.49
C ILE A 488 11.71 5.41 -18.54
N GLU A 489 12.23 6.59 -18.27
CA GLU A 489 11.56 7.55 -17.38
C GLU A 489 10.47 8.33 -18.13
N LEU A 490 9.27 8.30 -17.58
CA LEU A 490 8.13 9.08 -18.03
C LEU A 490 7.95 10.26 -17.08
N GLY A 491 8.27 11.46 -17.57
CA GLY A 491 8.08 12.69 -16.80
C GLY A 491 6.62 13.12 -16.71
N SER A 492 6.40 14.18 -15.94
CA SER A 492 5.11 14.84 -15.82
C SER A 492 4.72 15.51 -17.13
N TYR A 493 3.42 15.54 -17.44
CA TYR A 493 2.89 16.33 -18.57
C TYR A 493 2.82 17.81 -18.24
N SER A 494 3.13 18.64 -19.22
CA SER A 494 2.83 20.08 -19.17
C SER A 494 1.32 20.32 -19.29
N ASP A 495 0.86 21.51 -18.89
CA ASP A 495 -0.56 21.86 -18.96
C ASP A 495 -1.06 21.87 -20.44
N GLU A 496 -0.18 22.23 -21.39
CA GLU A 496 -0.47 22.15 -22.82
C GLU A 496 -0.55 20.70 -23.32
N GLU A 497 0.37 19.83 -22.87
CA GLU A 497 0.30 18.40 -23.17
C GLU A 497 -0.99 17.77 -22.61
N LYS A 498 -1.36 18.11 -21.36
CA LYS A 498 -2.63 17.67 -20.76
C LYS A 498 -3.84 18.14 -21.54
N LEU A 499 -3.84 19.41 -22.00
CA LEU A 499 -4.90 19.95 -22.85
C LEU A 499 -5.04 19.14 -24.15
N MET A 500 -3.93 18.89 -24.82
CA MET A 500 -3.93 18.13 -26.09
C MET A 500 -4.36 16.68 -25.89
N ILE A 501 -3.90 16.02 -24.82
CA ILE A 501 -4.33 14.66 -24.45
C ILE A 501 -5.83 14.64 -24.12
N ALA A 502 -6.31 15.62 -23.36
CA ALA A 502 -7.73 15.72 -23.03
C ALA A 502 -8.61 15.87 -24.28
N LYS A 503 -8.18 16.67 -25.24
CA LYS A 503 -8.92 16.97 -26.48
C LYS A 503 -8.89 15.81 -27.48
N ASN A 504 -7.74 15.20 -27.66
CA ASN A 504 -7.52 14.23 -28.72
C ASN A 504 -7.85 12.78 -28.28
N ASP A 505 -7.67 12.43 -27.00
CA ASP A 505 -7.82 11.09 -26.49
C ASP A 505 -8.92 11.00 -25.40
N LEU A 506 -8.76 11.67 -24.25
CA LEU A 506 -9.66 11.48 -23.11
C LEU A 506 -11.10 11.91 -23.39
N GLY A 507 -11.30 13.06 -24.00
CA GLY A 507 -12.62 13.57 -24.33
C GLY A 507 -13.40 12.61 -25.25
N PRO A 508 -12.87 12.23 -26.42
CA PRO A 508 -13.50 11.26 -27.30
C PRO A 508 -13.76 9.91 -26.64
N LYS A 509 -12.83 9.42 -25.82
CA LYS A 509 -12.94 8.16 -25.08
C LYS A 509 -14.07 8.22 -24.04
N GLN A 510 -14.14 9.30 -23.25
CA GLN A 510 -15.19 9.49 -22.26
C GLN A 510 -16.57 9.70 -22.91
N LEU A 511 -16.67 10.47 -23.98
CA LEU A 511 -17.90 10.59 -24.74
C LEU A 511 -18.42 9.24 -25.22
N LYS A 512 -17.54 8.41 -25.82
CA LYS A 512 -17.90 7.06 -26.27
C LYS A 512 -18.33 6.16 -25.11
N LYS A 513 -17.64 6.24 -23.97
CA LYS A 513 -17.94 5.44 -22.78
C LYS A 513 -19.32 5.75 -22.19
N HIS A 514 -19.74 7.00 -22.27
CA HIS A 514 -21.05 7.48 -21.78
C HIS A 514 -22.14 7.51 -22.87
N GLY A 515 -21.87 7.06 -24.08
CA GLY A 515 -22.85 7.03 -25.18
C GLY A 515 -23.16 8.41 -25.80
N LEU A 516 -22.36 9.44 -25.45
CA LEU A 516 -22.55 10.79 -25.93
C LEU A 516 -21.89 11.01 -27.31
N LYS A 517 -22.56 11.80 -28.16
CA LYS A 517 -21.99 12.25 -29.43
C LYS A 517 -21.33 13.62 -29.25
N LYS A 518 -20.30 13.93 -30.06
CA LYS A 518 -19.65 15.25 -30.10
C LYS A 518 -20.61 16.40 -30.41
N THR A 519 -21.77 16.09 -31.02
CA THR A 519 -22.85 17.05 -31.30
C THR A 519 -23.65 17.40 -30.05
N GLN A 520 -23.73 16.51 -29.06
CA GLN A 520 -24.52 16.68 -27.85
C GLN A 520 -23.73 17.39 -26.73
N LEU A 521 -22.43 17.02 -26.55
CA LEU A 521 -21.58 17.65 -25.55
C LEU A 521 -20.30 18.17 -26.19
N ARG A 522 -19.99 19.45 -25.92
CA ARG A 522 -18.72 20.07 -26.26
C ARG A 522 -18.10 20.71 -25.03
N ILE A 523 -16.87 20.31 -24.73
CA ILE A 523 -16.03 20.91 -23.70
C ILE A 523 -15.06 21.85 -24.44
N THR A 524 -14.99 23.12 -24.04
CA THR A 524 -14.08 24.09 -24.64
C THR A 524 -12.66 23.94 -24.12
N ASP A 525 -11.67 24.40 -24.89
CA ASP A 525 -10.26 24.38 -24.49
C ASP A 525 -10.05 25.18 -23.19
N ASP A 526 -10.79 26.27 -23.02
CA ASP A 526 -10.81 27.11 -21.82
C ASP A 526 -11.31 26.31 -20.58
N ALA A 527 -12.40 25.57 -20.74
CA ALA A 527 -12.89 24.68 -19.68
C ALA A 527 -11.87 23.60 -19.31
N ILE A 528 -11.19 23.02 -20.28
CA ILE A 528 -10.16 22.00 -19.99
C ILE A 528 -8.97 22.62 -19.24
N ARG A 529 -8.52 23.82 -19.61
CA ARG A 529 -7.47 24.56 -18.89
C ARG A 529 -7.88 24.84 -17.44
N GLU A 530 -9.13 25.28 -17.25
CA GLU A 530 -9.68 25.50 -15.93
C GLU A 530 -9.75 24.22 -15.08
N ILE A 531 -10.11 23.07 -15.71
CA ILE A 531 -10.09 21.77 -15.01
C ILE A 531 -8.66 21.41 -14.58
N ILE A 532 -7.69 21.59 -15.47
CA ILE A 532 -6.28 21.29 -15.18
C ILE A 532 -5.76 22.16 -14.03
N CYS A 533 -6.08 23.46 -14.04
CA CYS A 533 -5.59 24.43 -13.07
C CYS A 533 -6.31 24.34 -11.72
N CYS A 534 -7.65 24.21 -11.72
CA CYS A 534 -8.46 24.46 -10.54
C CYS A 534 -9.14 23.21 -9.96
N TYR A 535 -9.21 22.10 -10.68
CA TYR A 535 -9.87 20.87 -10.23
C TYR A 535 -8.94 19.68 -10.11
N THR A 536 -7.73 19.74 -10.75
CA THR A 536 -6.77 18.63 -10.69
C THR A 536 -5.38 19.12 -10.30
N ARG A 537 -4.73 18.40 -9.38
CA ARG A 537 -3.31 18.57 -9.05
C ARG A 537 -2.65 17.20 -9.21
N GLU A 538 -2.04 16.95 -10.36
CA GLU A 538 -1.42 15.66 -10.69
C GLU A 538 -0.34 15.80 -11.77
N SER A 539 0.65 14.92 -11.72
CA SER A 539 1.68 14.82 -12.77
C SER A 539 1.15 14.26 -14.08
N GLY A 540 0.19 13.35 -14.01
CA GLY A 540 -0.46 12.68 -15.15
C GLY A 540 -1.81 13.29 -15.53
N VAL A 541 -2.71 12.44 -16.06
CA VAL A 541 -4.04 12.82 -16.56
C VAL A 541 -5.17 11.96 -15.99
N ARG A 542 -4.92 11.21 -14.91
CA ARG A 542 -5.91 10.28 -14.35
C ARG A 542 -7.10 10.98 -13.72
N ASN A 543 -6.86 12.04 -12.94
CA ASN A 543 -7.93 12.83 -12.34
C ASN A 543 -8.62 13.69 -13.40
N LEU A 544 -7.87 14.22 -14.38
CA LEU A 544 -8.43 14.93 -15.53
C LEU A 544 -9.42 14.04 -16.29
N GLU A 545 -9.09 12.78 -16.53
CA GLU A 545 -10.02 11.80 -17.13
C GLU A 545 -11.28 11.61 -16.27
N ARG A 546 -11.14 11.57 -14.94
CA ARG A 546 -12.25 11.43 -13.99
C ARG A 546 -13.17 12.64 -14.00
N GLU A 547 -12.61 13.85 -14.01
CA GLU A 547 -13.40 15.10 -14.04
C GLU A 547 -14.12 15.25 -15.38
N ILE A 548 -13.49 14.93 -16.52
CA ILE A 548 -14.16 14.86 -17.83
C ILE A 548 -15.31 13.84 -17.80
N GLY A 549 -15.10 12.67 -17.18
CA GLY A 549 -16.14 11.67 -17.00
C GLY A 549 -17.29 12.16 -16.10
N ALA A 550 -17.01 12.98 -15.09
CA ALA A 550 -18.03 13.60 -14.23
C ALA A 550 -18.88 14.60 -15.02
N ILE A 551 -18.26 15.39 -15.88
CA ILE A 551 -18.96 16.29 -16.79
C ILE A 551 -19.89 15.49 -17.72
N CYS A 552 -19.39 14.40 -18.32
CA CYS A 552 -20.21 13.53 -19.18
C CYS A 552 -21.45 13.00 -18.46
N ARG A 553 -21.28 12.47 -17.23
CA ARG A 553 -22.43 11.96 -16.43
C ARG A 553 -23.47 13.02 -16.12
N LYS A 554 -23.04 14.24 -15.75
CA LYS A 554 -23.98 15.34 -15.52
C LYS A 554 -24.67 15.82 -16.82
N ALA A 555 -23.93 15.80 -17.92
CA ALA A 555 -24.50 16.10 -19.22
C ALA A 555 -25.54 15.05 -19.63
N ASP A 556 -25.30 13.76 -19.37
CA ASP A 556 -26.28 12.68 -19.61
C ASP A 556 -27.55 12.93 -18.79
N MET A 557 -27.45 13.26 -17.51
CA MET A 557 -28.60 13.60 -16.68
C MET A 557 -29.40 14.79 -17.24
N GLN A 558 -28.70 15.85 -17.67
CA GLN A 558 -29.36 17.04 -18.23
C GLN A 558 -30.07 16.74 -19.55
N LEU A 559 -29.43 15.92 -20.42
CA LEU A 559 -30.01 15.53 -21.70
C LEU A 559 -31.25 14.62 -21.54
N LEU A 560 -31.23 13.73 -20.53
CA LEU A 560 -32.38 12.86 -20.24
C LEU A 560 -33.54 13.59 -19.55
N SER A 561 -33.25 14.71 -18.84
CA SER A 561 -34.29 15.49 -18.16
C SER A 561 -34.97 16.52 -19.05
N GLN A 562 -34.50 16.76 -20.28
CA GLN A 562 -35.03 17.73 -21.22
C GLN A 562 -35.90 17.04 -22.30
N GLU A 563 -37.07 17.55 -22.56
CA GLU A 563 -37.95 17.06 -23.64
C GLU A 563 -37.33 17.25 -25.04
N GLU A 564 -36.55 18.29 -25.25
CA GLU A 564 -35.73 18.52 -26.46
C GLU A 564 -34.25 18.60 -26.05
N PRO A 565 -33.43 17.63 -26.38
CA PRO A 565 -32.01 17.62 -26.02
C PRO A 565 -31.23 18.69 -26.77
N LYS A 566 -30.96 19.82 -26.13
CA LYS A 566 -30.11 20.89 -26.65
C LYS A 566 -28.64 20.53 -26.48
N LYS A 567 -27.81 20.96 -27.41
CA LYS A 567 -26.37 20.85 -27.31
C LYS A 567 -25.86 21.55 -26.04
N ILE A 568 -25.18 20.77 -25.21
CA ILE A 568 -24.54 21.29 -24.00
C ILE A 568 -23.12 21.74 -24.35
N THR A 569 -22.78 22.99 -23.99
CA THR A 569 -21.42 23.50 -24.12
C THR A 569 -20.89 23.86 -22.74
N VAL A 570 -19.79 23.22 -22.35
CA VAL A 570 -19.08 23.46 -21.08
C VAL A 570 -17.94 24.42 -21.35
N THR A 571 -17.97 25.53 -20.66
CA THR A 571 -16.99 26.63 -20.71
C THR A 571 -16.39 26.83 -19.32
N GLY A 572 -15.29 27.56 -19.19
CA GLY A 572 -14.73 27.89 -17.87
C GLY A 572 -15.74 28.59 -16.93
N GLY A 573 -16.67 29.41 -17.49
CA GLY A 573 -17.65 30.14 -16.71
C GLY A 573 -18.79 29.28 -16.10
N ASN A 574 -19.14 28.14 -16.71
CA ASN A 574 -20.21 27.26 -16.21
C ASN A 574 -19.70 25.94 -15.67
N LEU A 575 -18.40 25.83 -15.48
CA LEU A 575 -17.75 24.59 -15.02
C LEU A 575 -18.18 24.20 -13.61
N GLU A 576 -18.45 25.18 -12.75
CA GLU A 576 -18.92 24.97 -11.37
C GLU A 576 -20.28 24.27 -11.32
N ASP A 577 -21.14 24.44 -12.33
CA ASP A 577 -22.42 23.71 -12.42
C ASP A 577 -22.21 22.21 -12.62
N PHE A 578 -21.07 21.83 -13.21
CA PHE A 578 -20.72 20.43 -13.50
C PHE A 578 -19.82 19.80 -12.45
N LEU A 579 -18.83 20.51 -11.94
CA LEU A 579 -17.80 19.94 -11.04
C LEU A 579 -17.90 20.46 -9.59
N GLY A 580 -18.77 21.45 -9.34
CA GLY A 580 -18.87 22.12 -8.06
C GLY A 580 -17.77 23.15 -7.84
N ILE A 581 -17.59 23.59 -6.61
CA ILE A 581 -16.63 24.63 -6.22
C ILE A 581 -15.21 24.22 -6.62
N ARG A 582 -14.42 25.17 -7.08
CA ARG A 582 -13.00 24.99 -7.40
C ARG A 582 -12.26 24.38 -6.22
N LYS A 583 -11.55 23.28 -6.46
CA LYS A 583 -10.78 22.55 -5.42
C LYS A 583 -9.47 23.27 -5.09
N PHE A 584 -8.89 23.90 -6.11
CA PHE A 584 -7.63 24.63 -6.00
C PHE A 584 -7.84 26.04 -6.52
N LEU A 585 -7.42 27.01 -5.75
CA LEU A 585 -7.36 28.39 -6.21
C LEU A 585 -6.00 28.59 -6.88
N PRO A 586 -5.93 29.32 -8.01
CA PRO A 586 -4.64 29.69 -8.57
C PRO A 586 -3.90 30.54 -7.53
N ASP A 587 -2.71 30.09 -7.16
CA ASP A 587 -1.86 30.85 -6.26
C ASP A 587 -1.50 32.17 -6.92
N ARG A 588 -1.65 33.26 -6.20
CA ARG A 588 -1.35 34.59 -6.70
C ARG A 588 0.01 35.04 -6.19
N LEU A 589 0.80 35.63 -7.08
CA LEU A 589 2.02 36.30 -6.65
C LEU A 589 1.71 37.31 -5.51
N PRO A 590 2.63 37.48 -4.56
CA PRO A 590 2.52 38.55 -3.56
C PRO A 590 2.20 39.91 -4.19
N GLY A 591 1.38 40.72 -3.54
CA GLY A 591 0.94 41.98 -4.09
C GLY A 591 2.08 42.97 -4.36
N SER A 592 3.19 42.85 -3.64
CA SER A 592 4.38 43.73 -3.75
C SER A 592 5.64 42.92 -3.41
N ASP A 593 6.80 43.47 -3.76
CA ASP A 593 8.09 42.99 -3.33
C ASP A 593 8.22 43.15 -1.82
N GLN A 594 8.61 42.07 -1.12
CA GLN A 594 8.66 42.01 0.36
C GLN A 594 10.06 41.69 0.86
N VAL A 595 10.34 42.12 2.09
CA VAL A 595 11.56 41.77 2.79
C VAL A 595 11.36 40.40 3.48
N GLY A 596 12.34 39.52 3.34
CA GLY A 596 12.33 38.23 4.02
C GLY A 596 11.39 37.18 3.41
N LEU A 597 10.67 37.50 2.33
CA LEU A 597 9.80 36.57 1.61
C LEU A 597 10.41 36.20 0.26
N VAL A 598 10.68 34.94 0.03
CA VAL A 598 11.30 34.41 -1.21
C VAL A 598 10.55 33.22 -1.74
N THR A 599 10.32 33.17 -3.02
CA THR A 599 9.70 32.03 -3.70
C THR A 599 10.78 31.05 -4.17
N GLY A 600 10.79 29.88 -3.61
CA GLY A 600 11.54 28.73 -4.07
C GLY A 600 10.69 27.83 -4.98
N LEU A 601 11.34 26.78 -5.53
CA LEU A 601 10.68 25.79 -6.37
C LEU A 601 10.94 24.39 -5.79
N ALA A 602 9.87 23.65 -5.55
CA ALA A 602 9.88 22.28 -5.07
C ALA A 602 9.37 21.30 -6.15
N TRP A 603 9.75 20.05 -6.01
CA TRP A 603 9.23 18.96 -6.79
C TRP A 603 8.62 17.91 -5.85
N THR A 604 7.43 17.43 -6.20
CA THR A 604 6.67 16.43 -5.45
C THR A 604 6.20 15.32 -6.38
N SER A 605 5.68 14.24 -5.81
CA SER A 605 5.11 13.13 -6.60
C SER A 605 3.91 13.56 -7.48
N VAL A 606 3.29 14.70 -7.17
CA VAL A 606 2.15 15.24 -7.94
C VAL A 606 2.57 16.33 -8.92
N GLY A 607 3.85 16.67 -8.98
CA GLY A 607 4.40 17.66 -9.91
C GLY A 607 5.24 18.73 -9.20
N GLY A 608 5.53 19.82 -9.92
CA GLY A 608 6.22 20.97 -9.34
C GLY A 608 5.28 21.87 -8.55
N GLU A 609 5.80 22.48 -7.49
CA GLU A 609 5.12 23.46 -6.64
C GLU A 609 6.03 24.64 -6.33
N THR A 610 5.45 25.78 -6.03
CA THR A 610 6.18 26.89 -5.45
C THR A 610 6.32 26.68 -3.95
N LEU A 611 7.41 27.13 -3.40
CA LEU A 611 7.74 27.00 -1.99
C LEU A 611 8.07 28.38 -1.45
N GLU A 612 7.15 28.98 -0.72
CA GLU A 612 7.42 30.24 -0.05
C GLU A 612 8.32 30.01 1.17
N VAL A 613 9.30 30.90 1.35
CA VAL A 613 10.18 30.91 2.50
C VAL A 613 10.10 32.28 3.14
N GLU A 614 9.60 32.31 4.35
CA GLU A 614 9.47 33.51 5.17
C GLU A 614 10.58 33.56 6.21
N VAL A 615 11.24 34.70 6.33
CA VAL A 615 12.27 34.92 7.34
C VAL A 615 11.98 36.16 8.16
N ASN A 616 11.94 35.95 9.46
CA ASN A 616 11.84 37.05 10.43
C ASN A 616 13.13 37.12 11.26
N VAL A 617 13.60 38.34 11.50
CA VAL A 617 14.78 38.63 12.31
C VAL A 617 14.36 39.42 13.54
N MET A 618 14.72 38.96 14.71
CA MET A 618 14.35 39.50 15.99
C MET A 618 15.60 39.75 16.83
N GLU A 619 15.51 40.67 17.81
CA GLU A 619 16.55 40.80 18.84
C GLU A 619 16.64 39.51 19.65
N GLY A 620 17.85 38.98 19.82
CA GLY A 620 18.01 37.68 20.47
C GLY A 620 19.45 37.32 20.79
N SER A 621 19.73 36.03 20.76
CA SER A 621 21.02 35.46 21.21
C SER A 621 21.73 34.66 20.09
N GLY A 622 21.28 34.76 18.84
CA GLY A 622 21.85 34.06 17.68
C GLY A 622 21.20 32.71 17.39
N LYS A 623 20.00 32.48 17.86
CA LYS A 623 19.26 31.22 17.58
C LYS A 623 18.74 31.20 16.18
N LEU A 624 18.77 30.01 15.53
CA LEU A 624 18.06 29.71 14.29
C LEU A 624 16.86 28.83 14.64
N GLU A 625 15.67 29.34 14.40
CA GLU A 625 14.42 28.59 14.53
C GLU A 625 13.91 28.21 13.15
N LEU A 626 13.55 26.93 12.97
CA LEU A 626 13.08 26.36 11.71
C LEU A 626 11.71 25.75 11.93
N THR A 627 10.70 26.20 11.21
CA THR A 627 9.33 25.72 11.30
C THR A 627 8.75 25.42 9.92
N GLY A 628 7.73 24.56 9.82
CA GLY A 628 7.06 24.19 8.56
C GLY A 628 7.18 22.72 8.19
N ASN A 629 7.31 21.80 9.16
CA ASN A 629 7.38 20.35 8.96
C ASN A 629 8.55 19.93 8.05
N LEU A 630 9.76 20.37 8.41
CA LEU A 630 10.98 20.18 7.62
C LEU A 630 11.67 18.86 7.96
N GLY A 631 12.06 18.13 6.94
CA GLY A 631 12.94 16.98 7.06
C GLY A 631 14.38 17.36 7.39
N ASN A 632 15.21 16.35 7.67
CA ASN A 632 16.58 16.59 8.14
C ASN A 632 17.46 17.25 7.07
N VAL A 633 17.33 16.85 5.80
CA VAL A 633 18.13 17.40 4.69
C VAL A 633 17.84 18.90 4.50
N MET A 634 16.57 19.31 4.60
CA MET A 634 16.20 20.72 4.49
C MET A 634 16.70 21.55 5.68
N LYS A 635 16.68 21.00 6.90
CA LYS A 635 17.27 21.65 8.08
C LYS A 635 18.77 21.84 7.95
N GLU A 636 19.49 20.82 7.48
CA GLU A 636 20.92 20.91 7.19
C GLU A 636 21.23 21.95 6.12
N SER A 637 20.42 22.03 5.06
CA SER A 637 20.54 23.05 4.01
C SER A 637 20.37 24.47 4.56
N ALA A 638 19.43 24.68 5.49
CA ALA A 638 19.24 25.97 6.16
C ALA A 638 20.44 26.33 7.06
N HIS A 639 21.00 25.37 7.78
CA HIS A 639 22.21 25.57 8.57
C HIS A 639 23.43 25.88 7.70
N ALA A 640 23.57 25.22 6.55
CA ALA A 640 24.63 25.48 5.58
C ALA A 640 24.53 26.91 5.01
N ALA A 641 23.32 27.34 4.65
CA ALA A 641 23.05 28.69 4.19
C ALA A 641 23.41 29.75 5.25
N LEU A 642 23.01 29.55 6.50
CA LEU A 642 23.37 30.45 7.60
C LEU A 642 24.90 30.47 7.83
N SER A 643 25.57 29.34 7.76
CA SER A 643 27.03 29.24 7.92
C SER A 643 27.76 30.02 6.82
N TYR A 644 27.29 29.92 5.58
CA TYR A 644 27.82 30.73 4.46
C TYR A 644 27.64 32.22 4.70
N ILE A 645 26.43 32.66 5.15
CA ILE A 645 26.14 34.07 5.43
C ILE A 645 27.06 34.57 6.56
N ARG A 646 27.27 33.84 7.62
CA ARG A 646 28.18 34.19 8.72
C ARG A 646 29.60 34.37 8.25
N ALA A 647 30.09 33.44 7.41
CA ALA A 647 31.46 33.52 6.88
C ALA A 647 31.66 34.71 5.91
N ASN A 648 30.61 35.20 5.27
CA ASN A 648 30.67 36.26 4.26
C ASN A 648 29.87 37.52 4.65
N ALA A 649 29.57 37.73 5.93
CA ALA A 649 28.69 38.79 6.42
C ALA A 649 29.08 40.16 5.89
N GLN A 650 30.34 40.54 5.98
CA GLN A 650 30.86 41.84 5.52
C GLN A 650 30.64 42.00 4.00
N LYS A 651 30.91 40.97 3.22
CA LYS A 651 30.73 41.00 1.76
C LYS A 651 29.24 41.13 1.35
N LEU A 652 28.37 40.55 2.15
CA LEU A 652 26.93 40.52 1.91
C LEU A 652 26.21 41.79 2.42
N GLY A 653 26.94 42.67 3.13
CA GLY A 653 26.37 43.87 3.79
C GLY A 653 25.54 43.55 5.04
N VAL A 654 25.78 42.39 5.64
CA VAL A 654 25.12 41.94 6.86
C VAL A 654 25.93 42.38 8.08
N PRO A 655 25.28 42.80 9.19
CA PRO A 655 26.00 43.15 10.44
C PRO A 655 26.87 41.98 10.89
N ALA A 656 28.15 42.26 11.21
CA ALA A 656 29.11 41.19 11.51
C ALA A 656 28.80 40.40 12.78
N ASP A 657 28.04 40.96 13.68
CA ASP A 657 27.64 40.42 15.00
C ASP A 657 26.22 39.86 15.04
N PHE A 658 25.52 39.82 13.89
CA PHE A 658 24.13 39.35 13.85
C PHE A 658 23.93 37.99 14.52
N TYR A 659 24.89 37.10 14.40
CA TYR A 659 24.85 35.74 15.00
C TYR A 659 24.96 35.74 16.55
N LYS A 660 25.12 36.89 17.20
CA LYS A 660 25.13 37.08 18.67
C LYS A 660 23.96 37.92 19.16
N THR A 661 23.38 38.74 18.27
CA THR A 661 22.43 39.79 18.63
C THR A 661 21.06 39.60 18.02
N LYS A 662 20.93 38.71 17.02
CA LYS A 662 19.69 38.49 16.32
C LYS A 662 19.30 37.01 16.30
N ASP A 663 18.06 36.73 16.67
CA ASP A 663 17.45 35.42 16.39
C ASP A 663 16.79 35.44 15.02
N ILE A 664 16.93 34.34 14.28
CA ILE A 664 16.42 34.19 12.92
C ILE A 664 15.39 33.08 12.93
N HIS A 665 14.16 33.39 12.55
CA HIS A 665 13.11 32.43 12.38
C HIS A 665 12.83 32.25 10.88
N VAL A 666 13.08 31.06 10.37
CA VAL A 666 12.75 30.64 9.00
C VAL A 666 11.50 29.78 9.05
N HIS A 667 10.47 30.25 8.38
CA HIS A 667 9.19 29.55 8.30
C HIS A 667 8.90 29.13 6.86
N PHE A 668 8.43 27.88 6.70
CA PHE A 668 7.90 27.40 5.45
C PHE A 668 6.40 27.20 5.63
N PRO A 669 5.55 28.03 5.03
CA PRO A 669 4.10 27.90 5.09
C PRO A 669 3.60 26.51 4.69
N GLU A 670 2.34 26.21 4.99
CA GLU A 670 1.72 24.88 4.75
C GLU A 670 2.38 23.74 5.54
N GLY A 671 2.49 23.88 6.86
CA GLY A 671 3.11 22.92 7.76
C GLY A 671 2.48 21.52 7.78
N ALA A 672 1.31 21.32 7.18
CA ALA A 672 0.67 20.02 7.03
C ALA A 672 1.41 19.12 6.02
N VAL A 673 2.13 19.70 5.06
CA VAL A 673 2.87 18.95 4.03
C VAL A 673 4.32 18.79 4.45
N PRO A 674 4.84 17.56 4.57
CA PRO A 674 6.27 17.34 4.85
C PRO A 674 7.13 17.89 3.71
N LYS A 675 8.19 18.59 4.05
CA LYS A 675 9.14 19.19 3.10
C LYS A 675 10.54 18.71 3.40
N ASP A 676 11.21 18.10 2.42
CA ASP A 676 12.60 17.70 2.55
C ASP A 676 13.36 17.87 1.23
N GLY A 677 14.66 18.13 1.33
CA GLY A 677 15.54 18.25 0.18
C GLY A 677 16.48 19.45 0.25
N PRO A 678 17.64 19.39 -0.42
CA PRO A 678 18.69 20.42 -0.36
C PRO A 678 18.42 21.62 -1.28
N SER A 679 17.48 21.52 -2.24
CA SER A 679 17.29 22.49 -3.33
C SER A 679 16.71 23.85 -2.92
N ALA A 680 16.28 24.00 -1.66
CA ALA A 680 15.83 25.26 -1.07
C ALA A 680 16.97 26.12 -0.52
N GLY A 681 18.23 25.66 -0.55
CA GLY A 681 19.37 26.34 0.05
C GLY A 681 19.57 27.78 -0.46
N VAL A 682 19.46 28.04 -1.76
CA VAL A 682 19.55 29.39 -2.34
C VAL A 682 18.39 30.29 -1.87
N THR A 683 17.18 29.70 -1.75
CA THR A 683 15.97 30.40 -1.31
C THR A 683 16.08 30.84 0.13
N VAL A 684 16.49 29.94 1.03
CA VAL A 684 16.72 30.24 2.45
C VAL A 684 17.84 31.26 2.60
N CYS A 685 18.95 31.10 1.89
CA CYS A 685 20.06 32.03 1.90
C CYS A 685 19.61 33.45 1.48
N THR A 686 18.86 33.57 0.40
CA THR A 686 18.33 34.85 -0.12
C THR A 686 17.36 35.47 0.87
N ALA A 687 16.45 34.69 1.48
CA ALA A 687 15.49 35.16 2.46
C ALA A 687 16.17 35.71 3.73
N ILE A 688 17.16 34.98 4.25
CA ILE A 688 17.92 35.44 5.42
C ILE A 688 18.71 36.71 5.11
N VAL A 689 19.40 36.81 3.96
CA VAL A 689 20.14 38.01 3.56
C VAL A 689 19.17 39.18 3.35
N SER A 690 18.03 38.96 2.70
CA SER A 690 16.99 39.99 2.53
C SER A 690 16.51 40.52 3.88
N ALA A 691 16.19 39.66 4.82
CA ALA A 691 15.71 40.04 6.16
C ALA A 691 16.81 40.80 6.98
N LEU A 692 18.06 40.36 6.94
CA LEU A 692 19.17 40.95 7.66
C LEU A 692 19.60 42.28 7.05
N THR A 693 19.46 42.48 5.75
CA THR A 693 19.80 43.73 5.04
C THR A 693 18.61 44.66 4.83
N ASN A 694 17.42 44.25 5.26
CA ASN A 694 16.15 44.93 5.01
C ASN A 694 15.93 45.29 3.52
N THR A 695 16.34 44.43 2.61
CA THR A 695 16.26 44.61 1.16
C THR A 695 15.12 43.75 0.61
N THR A 696 14.22 44.35 -0.17
CA THR A 696 13.09 43.59 -0.75
C THR A 696 13.53 42.62 -1.82
N VAL A 697 12.80 41.51 -1.90
CA VAL A 697 12.99 40.46 -2.91
C VAL A 697 11.97 40.69 -4.03
N ARG A 698 12.38 40.52 -5.25
CA ARG A 698 11.52 40.61 -6.43
C ARG A 698 10.50 39.46 -6.43
N ARG A 699 9.21 39.81 -6.45
CA ARG A 699 8.08 38.86 -6.44
C ARG A 699 7.96 37.99 -7.70
N ASP A 700 8.50 38.51 -8.84
CA ASP A 700 8.44 37.82 -10.14
C ASP A 700 9.61 36.84 -10.35
N VAL A 701 10.43 36.62 -9.31
CA VAL A 701 11.60 35.75 -9.34
C VAL A 701 11.35 34.53 -8.44
N ALA A 702 11.59 33.35 -8.99
CA ALA A 702 11.74 32.13 -8.20
C ALA A 702 13.14 31.55 -8.38
N MET A 703 13.54 30.76 -7.42
CA MET A 703 14.87 30.17 -7.43
C MET A 703 14.90 28.72 -6.93
N THR A 704 15.88 27.98 -7.39
CA THR A 704 16.18 26.64 -6.88
C THR A 704 17.67 26.38 -6.97
N GLY A 705 18.23 25.72 -5.97
CA GLY A 705 19.64 25.39 -5.92
C GLY A 705 20.08 24.99 -4.50
N GLU A 706 20.99 24.07 -4.42
CA GLU A 706 21.69 23.73 -3.18
C GLU A 706 22.88 24.66 -2.96
N VAL A 707 23.11 25.06 -1.74
CA VAL A 707 24.21 25.99 -1.37
C VAL A 707 25.29 25.24 -0.63
N SER A 708 26.52 25.31 -1.14
CA SER A 708 27.69 24.83 -0.41
C SER A 708 28.20 25.89 0.61
N LEU A 709 28.96 25.46 1.62
CA LEU A 709 29.59 26.36 2.61
C LEU A 709 30.52 27.43 1.97
N ARG A 710 30.92 27.25 0.71
CA ARG A 710 31.74 28.20 -0.07
C ARG A 710 30.92 29.08 -1.00
N GLY A 711 29.57 28.98 -0.95
CA GLY A 711 28.68 29.77 -1.78
C GLY A 711 28.55 29.34 -3.25
N ARG A 712 28.95 28.09 -3.57
CA ARG A 712 28.65 27.50 -4.88
C ARG A 712 27.19 27.06 -4.90
N VAL A 713 26.53 27.29 -6.04
CA VAL A 713 25.17 26.81 -6.31
C VAL A 713 25.30 25.47 -7.04
N MET A 714 24.79 24.40 -6.42
CA MET A 714 24.93 23.03 -6.93
C MET A 714 23.67 22.55 -7.63
N ARG A 715 23.83 21.55 -8.50
CA ARG A 715 22.78 20.96 -9.33
C ARG A 715 21.61 20.42 -8.52
N ILE A 716 20.42 20.50 -9.09
CA ILE A 716 19.15 20.00 -8.52
C ILE A 716 18.45 19.07 -9.51
N GLY A 717 17.48 18.30 -9.03
CA GLY A 717 16.57 17.50 -9.84
C GLY A 717 15.22 18.16 -10.08
N GLY A 718 14.46 17.62 -11.04
CA GLY A 718 13.06 18.03 -11.31
C GLY A 718 12.92 19.46 -11.87
N LEU A 719 13.89 19.91 -12.70
CA LEU A 719 13.85 21.26 -13.25
C LEU A 719 12.64 21.49 -14.16
N LYS A 720 12.22 20.50 -14.95
CA LYS A 720 11.03 20.56 -15.81
C LYS A 720 9.78 20.88 -14.99
N GLU A 721 9.53 20.14 -13.93
CA GLU A 721 8.37 20.28 -13.06
C GLU A 721 8.41 21.62 -12.31
N LYS A 722 9.56 22.00 -11.80
CA LYS A 722 9.78 23.28 -11.10
C LYS A 722 9.48 24.49 -11.98
N THR A 723 9.91 24.45 -13.23
CA THR A 723 9.68 25.56 -14.17
C THR A 723 8.22 25.65 -14.64
N MET A 724 7.53 24.52 -14.76
CA MET A 724 6.09 24.51 -15.02
C MET A 724 5.30 25.12 -13.85
N ALA A 725 5.70 24.81 -12.59
CA ALA A 725 5.10 25.44 -11.42
C ALA A 725 5.35 26.96 -11.41
N ALA A 726 6.58 27.40 -11.68
CA ALA A 726 6.91 28.80 -11.76
C ALA A 726 6.03 29.55 -12.78
N LEU A 727 5.86 29.00 -13.98
CA LEU A 727 5.00 29.57 -15.00
C LEU A 727 3.53 29.66 -14.57
N ARG A 728 3.02 28.58 -13.96
CA ARG A 728 1.63 28.49 -13.47
C ARG A 728 1.33 29.57 -12.41
N HIS A 729 2.30 29.88 -11.55
CA HIS A 729 2.19 30.92 -10.53
C HIS A 729 2.47 32.34 -11.04
N GLY A 730 2.71 32.50 -12.36
CA GLY A 730 2.93 33.81 -12.97
C GLY A 730 4.33 34.38 -12.76
N ILE A 731 5.28 33.55 -12.30
CA ILE A 731 6.70 33.94 -12.21
C ILE A 731 7.27 34.15 -13.59
N ARG A 732 8.11 35.17 -13.74
CA ARG A 732 8.74 35.51 -15.00
C ARG A 732 10.20 35.15 -15.10
N THR A 733 10.88 35.12 -13.98
CA THR A 733 12.33 34.84 -13.93
C THR A 733 12.61 33.66 -12.99
N VAL A 734 13.34 32.68 -13.48
CA VAL A 734 13.77 31.53 -12.68
C VAL A 734 15.28 31.48 -12.61
N ILE A 735 15.81 31.48 -11.39
CA ILE A 735 17.24 31.34 -11.12
C ILE A 735 17.54 29.86 -10.93
N ILE A 736 18.42 29.33 -11.76
CA ILE A 736 18.81 27.91 -11.78
C ILE A 736 20.33 27.75 -11.55
N PRO A 737 20.80 26.61 -11.03
CA PRO A 737 22.22 26.31 -11.01
C PRO A 737 22.81 26.22 -12.42
N LYS A 738 24.04 26.68 -12.59
CA LYS A 738 24.73 26.62 -13.87
C LYS A 738 24.82 25.18 -14.43
N ASP A 739 25.02 24.20 -13.58
CA ASP A 739 25.11 22.79 -13.95
C ASP A 739 23.79 22.22 -14.50
N ASN A 740 22.66 22.92 -14.31
CA ASN A 740 21.36 22.57 -14.85
C ASN A 740 21.03 23.26 -16.21
N GLU A 741 21.94 24.02 -16.80
CA GLU A 741 21.73 24.63 -18.13
C GLU A 741 21.40 23.57 -19.20
N ARG A 742 22.00 22.39 -19.11
CA ARG A 742 21.72 21.27 -20.03
C ARG A 742 20.29 20.77 -19.91
N ASP A 743 19.72 20.81 -18.72
CA ASP A 743 18.38 20.32 -18.44
C ASP A 743 17.30 21.27 -19.04
N LEU A 744 17.68 22.49 -19.48
CA LEU A 744 16.79 23.41 -20.22
C LEU A 744 16.33 22.85 -21.57
N GLU A 745 17.07 21.90 -22.15
CA GLU A 745 16.67 21.23 -23.40
C GLU A 745 15.47 20.29 -23.19
N GLU A 746 15.23 19.85 -21.96
CA GLU A 746 14.11 18.97 -21.59
C GLU A 746 12.82 19.73 -21.31
N ILE A 747 12.91 21.06 -21.15
CA ILE A 747 11.76 21.91 -20.87
C ILE A 747 11.02 22.19 -22.18
N ASP A 748 9.67 22.08 -22.08
CA ASP A 748 8.78 22.42 -23.19
C ASP A 748 9.12 23.81 -23.76
N GLN A 749 9.16 23.91 -25.09
CA GLN A 749 9.48 25.17 -25.78
C GLN A 749 8.52 26.30 -25.41
N THR A 750 7.26 25.98 -25.10
CA THR A 750 6.24 26.96 -24.67
C THR A 750 6.61 27.58 -23.33
N VAL A 751 7.03 26.75 -22.39
CA VAL A 751 7.50 27.19 -21.06
C VAL A 751 8.79 27.98 -21.19
N ARG A 752 9.74 27.47 -21.99
CA ARG A 752 11.04 28.09 -22.19
C ARG A 752 10.96 29.48 -22.79
N LYS A 753 9.99 29.75 -23.67
CA LYS A 753 9.77 31.07 -24.28
C LYS A 753 9.13 32.10 -23.35
N GLN A 754 8.42 31.64 -22.32
CA GLN A 754 7.68 32.51 -21.41
C GLN A 754 8.45 32.84 -20.14
N LEU A 755 9.48 32.05 -19.80
CA LEU A 755 10.33 32.23 -18.63
C LEU A 755 11.71 32.79 -19.03
N ASN A 756 12.23 33.72 -18.23
CA ASN A 756 13.60 34.16 -18.29
C ASN A 756 14.45 33.35 -17.33
N PHE A 757 15.49 32.69 -17.82
CA PHE A 757 16.38 31.85 -17.01
C PHE A 757 17.67 32.60 -16.69
N ILE A 758 18.02 32.63 -15.40
CA ILE A 758 19.29 33.17 -14.92
C ILE A 758 20.12 32.01 -14.35
N SER A 759 21.25 31.77 -14.96
CA SER A 759 22.17 30.70 -14.59
C SER A 759 23.12 31.21 -13.50
N ALA A 760 23.14 30.57 -12.35
CA ALA A 760 23.94 30.97 -11.20
C ALA A 760 24.94 29.88 -10.81
N SER A 761 26.21 30.22 -10.76
CA SER A 761 27.28 29.37 -10.20
C SER A 761 27.57 29.70 -8.72
N THR A 762 27.23 30.91 -8.31
CA THR A 762 27.47 31.40 -6.94
C THR A 762 26.23 32.07 -6.35
N VAL A 763 26.18 32.10 -5.03
CA VAL A 763 25.11 32.78 -4.28
C VAL A 763 25.06 34.29 -4.60
N ASP A 764 26.22 34.91 -4.87
CA ASP A 764 26.26 36.35 -5.24
C ASP A 764 25.44 36.65 -6.51
N THR A 765 25.51 35.74 -7.52
CA THR A 765 24.70 35.87 -8.74
C THR A 765 23.21 35.77 -8.42
N VAL A 766 22.82 34.87 -7.52
CA VAL A 766 21.44 34.72 -7.07
C VAL A 766 20.95 35.97 -6.37
N LEU A 767 21.70 36.48 -5.42
CA LEU A 767 21.35 37.68 -4.63
C LEU A 767 21.23 38.94 -5.50
N ASN A 768 22.13 39.10 -6.46
CA ASN A 768 22.09 40.24 -7.38
C ASN A 768 20.88 40.19 -8.34
N ALA A 769 20.43 38.99 -8.68
CA ALA A 769 19.26 38.83 -9.56
C ALA A 769 17.93 38.92 -8.80
N ALA A 770 17.91 38.53 -7.52
CA ALA A 770 16.67 38.43 -6.73
C ALA A 770 16.38 39.65 -5.86
N LEU A 771 17.41 40.33 -5.35
CA LEU A 771 17.25 41.47 -4.44
C LEU A 771 17.20 42.81 -5.20
N ASN A 772 16.32 43.69 -4.72
CA ASN A 772 16.25 45.07 -5.19
C ASN A 772 17.34 45.93 -4.54
N ARG A 773 18.63 45.67 -4.90
CA ARG A 773 19.76 46.46 -4.41
C ARG A 773 19.84 47.76 -5.15
N THR A 774 19.74 48.89 -4.46
CA THR A 774 20.07 50.19 -5.01
C THR A 774 21.57 50.28 -5.26
N ALA A 775 21.96 50.89 -6.36
CA ALA A 775 23.37 50.97 -6.84
C ALA A 775 24.37 51.61 -5.86
N GLU A 776 23.91 52.11 -4.70
CA GLU A 776 24.73 52.74 -3.66
C GLU A 776 25.39 51.77 -2.70
N MET A 777 25.07 50.46 -2.70
CA MET A 777 25.54 49.57 -1.62
C MET A 777 26.83 48.81 -1.90
N ASN A 778 27.43 48.77 -3.08
CA ASN A 778 28.81 48.31 -3.26
C ASN A 778 29.43 48.56 -4.64
N PRO A 779 30.35 49.54 -4.80
CA PRO A 779 31.04 49.77 -6.10
C PRO A 779 32.03 48.67 -6.49
N ALA A 780 32.41 47.78 -5.56
CA ALA A 780 33.37 46.71 -5.84
C ALA A 780 32.76 45.48 -6.59
N ILE A 781 31.43 45.38 -6.73
CA ILE A 781 30.75 44.24 -7.38
C ILE A 781 30.40 44.51 -8.85
N LEU A 782 30.41 45.79 -9.28
CA LEU A 782 30.13 46.20 -10.66
C LEU A 782 31.19 45.81 -11.69
N GLY A 783 32.36 45.35 -11.26
CA GLY A 783 33.47 44.94 -12.13
C GLY A 783 33.43 43.49 -12.67
N SER A 784 32.44 42.68 -12.35
CA SER A 784 32.40 41.28 -12.75
C SER A 784 31.17 40.83 -13.57
N LEU A 785 30.43 41.79 -14.18
CA LEU A 785 29.43 41.43 -15.17
C LEU A 785 30.14 41.22 -16.54
N PRO A 786 29.91 40.09 -17.22
CA PRO A 786 30.36 39.95 -18.59
C PRO A 786 29.67 40.98 -19.50
N GLU A 787 30.45 41.68 -20.31
CA GLU A 787 29.99 42.73 -21.24
C GLU A 787 29.01 42.29 -22.33
N ASP A 788 28.55 41.06 -22.32
CA ASP A 788 27.82 40.44 -23.46
C ASP A 788 26.29 40.48 -23.38
N VAL A 789 25.69 41.13 -22.40
CA VAL A 789 24.21 41.13 -22.26
C VAL A 789 23.58 42.44 -22.85
N SER A 790 24.38 43.50 -23.16
CA SER A 790 23.84 44.75 -23.66
C SER A 790 23.71 44.83 -25.20
N ALA A 791 24.17 43.85 -25.97
CA ALA A 791 24.30 43.96 -27.43
C ALA A 791 23.15 43.33 -28.24
N LYS A 792 22.14 42.73 -27.65
CA LYS A 792 21.02 42.07 -28.40
C LYS A 792 19.64 42.69 -28.27
N ALA A 793 19.51 43.90 -27.81
CA ALA A 793 18.25 44.65 -27.84
C ALA A 793 18.23 45.75 -28.91
N ARG A 794 18.65 45.45 -30.14
CA ARG A 794 18.30 46.30 -31.32
C ARG A 794 17.18 45.63 -32.07
N ARG A 795 16.02 46.28 -32.06
CA ARG A 795 14.86 45.99 -32.92
C ARG A 795 15.30 46.01 -34.39
N PRO A 796 14.87 45.09 -35.24
CA PRO A 796 14.93 45.32 -36.68
C PRO A 796 13.82 46.30 -37.03
N GLU A 797 14.23 47.43 -37.61
CA GLU A 797 13.35 48.36 -38.34
C GLU A 797 12.75 47.63 -39.54
N LEU A 798 11.45 47.77 -39.66
CA LEU A 798 10.67 47.50 -40.88
C LEU A 798 11.22 48.36 -42.03
N GLN A 799 11.71 47.76 -43.11
CA GLN A 799 11.71 48.38 -44.42
C GLN A 799 10.85 47.53 -45.36
N GLN A 800 9.82 48.18 -45.85
CA GLN A 800 8.97 48.05 -47.04
C GLN A 800 8.74 46.63 -47.64
#